data_b70f25dfb7ad0fe5a55b7a5880917f38
#
_entry.id   b70f25dfb7ad0fe5a55b7a5880917f38
#
_cell.length_a   1.000
_cell.length_b   1.000
_cell.length_c   1.000
_cell.angle_alpha   90.00
_cell.angle_beta   90.00
_cell.angle_gamma   90.00
#
_symmetry.space_group_name_H-M   'P 1'
#
loop_
_entity.id
_entity.type
_entity.pdbx_description
1 polymer ?
#
loop_
_entity_poly.entity_id
_entity_poly.type
_entity_poly.pdbx_seq_one_letter_code
_entity_poly.pdbx_strand_id
1 'polypeptide(L)'
;MPKKNWAGPLVLVLIAAITYLPLILKIGYLNDDWYLMFDGHVGGASFFHAVYSVDRPLRGYLMQMVFSLFGMNVLYYHLSAFLFRVLSGVGLLWLCNQLWPKRPANNLLAAILFLIYPGFLSQVNPIDYQSQIFSLACGMFSVALTVKAVQSVKSMERWIYTILSVLLGWLYLGLVEYFIGFEVLRLISIGALFWRDHEKTIATRLSSTIRAWLPFLLSAGGFLIWRLFFFHAERKATDISLQLSSLFTSPLTGLWWLNYLIQDIFKVVVVAWAVPLNAFAFSLRLRDTLQGFGLTILAVWIMSVVFRRSVDDADGMQPDDNEVSQRLWIAMAVIVAGLLPVILVNRHVILPDYSRYTLAASAGVAILLATMIGQISKSSLRITVASIFVAIAVLTHYGNSTRVMNETAATREFWWQVAWRAPQMKPGVTLIASYPDSALSEDYFVWGPANFIYYPEKQAGNPILIKLPASVLTSDAVLNITTNGGSELPLRRGNYLERDFGNVLVMIQTSPDGCVRFINGESPELSPYDEQRLFLVAPYSHLDNVIPDVEFHSPPVVVFGEEPAHGWCYYYQKADLARQRGEWEQIPGLLREALDNGYYPEDGLEWMPFLQASAVLGDVEQVRSTAKLIATDKFLRIQACKSMTDLMQKESMTEDVQVVIVKNICK
;
A
#
# COMPACT_ATOMS: atom_id res chain seq x y z
N MET A 1 -9.48 12.20 44.95
CA MET A 1 -8.60 12.19 43.76
C MET A 1 -9.29 11.35 42.69
N PRO A 2 -9.62 11.88 41.51
CA PRO A 2 -10.18 11.03 40.46
C PRO A 2 -9.14 9.96 40.11
N LYS A 3 -9.54 8.69 40.16
CA LYS A 3 -8.71 7.57 39.66
C LYS A 3 -8.33 7.92 38.21
N LYS A 4 -7.02 8.12 37.95
CA LYS A 4 -6.51 8.33 36.59
C LYS A 4 -6.87 7.09 35.78
N ASN A 5 -7.91 7.17 34.97
CA ASN A 5 -8.42 6.05 34.16
C ASN A 5 -7.50 5.85 32.92
N TRP A 6 -6.33 5.26 33.14
CA TRP A 6 -5.42 4.81 32.08
C TRP A 6 -5.91 3.56 31.34
N ALA A 7 -6.99 2.94 31.83
CA ALA A 7 -7.50 1.69 31.26
C ALA A 7 -7.96 1.87 29.81
N GLY A 8 -8.65 2.95 29.46
CA GLY A 8 -9.12 3.19 28.09
C GLY A 8 -7.98 3.32 27.09
N PRO A 9 -7.01 4.25 27.26
CA PRO A 9 -5.85 4.35 26.39
C PRO A 9 -5.04 3.06 26.29
N LEU A 10 -4.86 2.33 27.39
CA LEU A 10 -4.15 1.05 27.38
C LEU A 10 -4.84 -0.01 26.50
N VAL A 11 -6.18 -0.08 26.59
CA VAL A 11 -6.97 -0.99 25.75
C VAL A 11 -6.81 -0.64 24.27
N LEU A 12 -6.81 0.65 23.92
CA LEU A 12 -6.57 1.09 22.54
C LEU A 12 -5.18 0.67 22.05
N VAL A 13 -4.14 0.83 22.88
CA VAL A 13 -2.78 0.37 22.54
C VAL A 13 -2.75 -1.14 22.29
N LEU A 14 -3.35 -1.93 23.19
CA LEU A 14 -3.32 -3.40 23.09
C LEU A 14 -4.09 -3.90 21.85
N ILE A 15 -5.29 -3.37 21.59
CA ILE A 15 -6.09 -3.75 20.42
C ILE A 15 -5.37 -3.32 19.14
N ALA A 16 -4.80 -2.11 19.08
CA ALA A 16 -4.01 -1.67 17.93
C ALA A 16 -2.78 -2.56 17.72
N ALA A 17 -2.08 -2.93 18.80
CA ALA A 17 -0.90 -3.80 18.71
C ALA A 17 -1.25 -5.17 18.12
N ILE A 18 -2.34 -5.78 18.59
CA ILE A 18 -2.84 -7.05 18.06
C ILE A 18 -3.23 -6.93 16.59
N THR A 19 -3.80 -5.79 16.20
CA THR A 19 -4.32 -5.60 14.83
C THR A 19 -3.24 -5.26 13.82
N TYR A 20 -2.24 -4.45 14.20
CA TYR A 20 -1.32 -3.83 13.22
C TYR A 20 0.13 -4.30 13.32
N LEU A 21 0.60 -4.86 14.46
CA LEU A 21 2.01 -5.20 14.62
C LEU A 21 2.44 -6.62 14.20
N PRO A 22 1.57 -7.64 14.09
CA PRO A 22 2.03 -9.04 13.98
C PRO A 22 2.95 -9.33 12.80
N LEU A 23 2.81 -8.64 11.66
CA LEU A 23 3.55 -8.95 10.43
C LEU A 23 4.47 -7.80 9.96
N ILE A 24 4.59 -6.70 10.71
CA ILE A 24 5.33 -5.50 10.24
C ILE A 24 6.81 -5.75 9.92
N LEU A 25 7.45 -6.75 10.55
CA LEU A 25 8.84 -7.11 10.28
C LEU A 25 9.04 -7.80 8.92
N LYS A 26 7.94 -8.26 8.29
CA LYS A 26 7.96 -8.98 7.02
C LYS A 26 7.48 -8.14 5.84
N ILE A 27 6.93 -6.95 6.11
CA ILE A 27 6.40 -6.04 5.10
C ILE A 27 7.51 -5.07 4.66
N GLY A 28 7.71 -4.96 3.35
CA GLY A 28 8.67 -4.07 2.69
C GLY A 28 8.01 -2.85 2.05
N TYR A 29 8.64 -2.33 1.00
CA TYR A 29 8.12 -1.22 0.21
C TYR A 29 6.94 -1.66 -0.65
N LEU A 30 5.96 -0.76 -0.78
CA LEU A 30 4.72 -0.97 -1.51
C LEU A 30 4.40 0.24 -2.39
N ASN A 31 3.85 -0.03 -3.57
CA ASN A 31 3.31 1.04 -4.41
C ASN A 31 4.26 2.26 -4.55
N ASP A 32 3.79 3.43 -4.18
CA ASP A 32 4.51 4.71 -4.27
C ASP A 32 5.81 4.74 -3.43
N ASP A 33 5.99 3.81 -2.48
CA ASP A 33 7.22 3.75 -1.69
C ASP A 33 8.46 3.54 -2.55
N TRP A 34 8.35 2.80 -3.66
CA TRP A 34 9.49 2.51 -4.53
C TRP A 34 10.15 3.77 -5.07
N TYR A 35 9.38 4.68 -5.69
CA TYR A 35 9.98 5.92 -6.18
C TYR A 35 10.32 6.88 -5.05
N LEU A 36 9.48 6.98 -3.99
CA LEU A 36 9.74 7.89 -2.88
C LEU A 36 11.06 7.57 -2.16
N MET A 37 11.27 6.29 -1.89
CA MET A 37 12.46 5.84 -1.16
C MET A 37 13.71 5.87 -2.05
N PHE A 38 13.59 5.53 -3.34
CA PHE A 38 14.69 5.67 -4.29
C PHE A 38 15.11 7.13 -4.43
N ASP A 39 14.17 8.04 -4.66
CA ASP A 39 14.44 9.47 -4.81
C ASP A 39 15.04 10.07 -3.53
N GLY A 40 14.51 9.68 -2.37
CA GLY A 40 15.08 10.09 -1.09
C GLY A 40 16.51 9.54 -0.87
N HIS A 41 16.78 8.31 -1.33
CA HIS A 41 18.11 7.73 -1.27
C HIS A 41 19.10 8.43 -2.20
N VAL A 42 18.74 8.59 -3.46
CA VAL A 42 19.63 9.13 -4.51
C VAL A 42 19.74 10.66 -4.44
N GLY A 43 18.61 11.36 -4.33
CA GLY A 43 18.54 12.84 -4.30
C GLY A 43 18.68 13.44 -2.91
N GLY A 44 18.64 12.62 -1.86
CA GLY A 44 18.64 13.07 -0.46
C GLY A 44 17.27 13.53 0.03
N ALA A 45 17.15 13.71 1.36
CA ALA A 45 15.89 14.04 2.02
C ALA A 45 15.21 15.33 1.52
N SER A 46 16.00 16.31 1.06
CA SER A 46 15.50 17.57 0.51
C SER A 46 14.72 17.40 -0.80
N PHE A 47 14.88 16.29 -1.52
CA PHE A 47 14.17 15.99 -2.75
C PHE A 47 12.63 15.93 -2.55
N PHE A 48 12.18 15.52 -1.36
CA PHE A 48 10.75 15.49 -1.05
C PHE A 48 10.04 16.85 -1.19
N HIS A 49 10.76 17.98 -1.03
CA HIS A 49 10.18 19.30 -1.29
C HIS A 49 9.80 19.45 -2.76
N ALA A 50 10.66 19.04 -3.69
CA ALA A 50 10.37 19.11 -5.12
C ALA A 50 9.18 18.21 -5.51
N VAL A 51 9.14 16.99 -4.98
CA VAL A 51 8.05 16.03 -5.27
C VAL A 51 6.70 16.56 -4.81
N TYR A 52 6.61 17.15 -3.62
CA TYR A 52 5.35 17.59 -3.02
C TYR A 52 5.03 19.07 -3.19
N SER A 53 5.95 19.89 -3.73
CA SER A 53 5.71 21.30 -4.00
C SER A 53 4.54 21.53 -4.96
N VAL A 54 4.31 20.59 -5.86
CA VAL A 54 3.27 20.64 -6.91
C VAL A 54 1.84 20.49 -6.39
N ASP A 55 1.65 19.87 -5.22
CA ASP A 55 0.29 19.63 -4.67
C ASP A 55 0.16 19.85 -3.16
N ARG A 56 1.12 19.42 -2.33
CA ARG A 56 1.08 19.44 -0.85
C ARG A 56 2.42 19.81 -0.23
N PRO A 57 2.86 21.08 -0.30
CA PRO A 57 4.20 21.49 0.14
C PRO A 57 4.56 21.08 1.58
N LEU A 58 3.58 21.16 2.53
CA LEU A 58 3.82 20.76 3.92
C LEU A 58 4.15 19.27 4.07
N ARG A 59 3.62 18.43 3.17
CA ARG A 59 3.96 17.01 3.12
C ARG A 59 5.44 16.79 2.81
N GLY A 60 6.03 17.61 1.94
CA GLY A 60 7.47 17.58 1.64
C GLY A 60 8.34 17.78 2.88
N TYR A 61 7.99 18.75 3.74
CA TYR A 61 8.72 18.99 5.00
C TYR A 61 8.56 17.81 5.99
N LEU A 62 7.35 17.26 6.12
CA LEU A 62 7.14 16.07 6.96
C LEU A 62 7.96 14.88 6.45
N MET A 63 7.91 14.60 5.15
CA MET A 63 8.65 13.48 4.56
C MET A 63 10.15 13.66 4.66
N GLN A 64 10.67 14.88 4.47
CA GLN A 64 12.09 15.20 4.69
C GLN A 64 12.48 14.87 6.14
N MET A 65 11.71 15.33 7.12
CA MET A 65 12.00 15.10 8.54
C MET A 65 12.00 13.60 8.86
N VAL A 66 10.95 12.89 8.43
CA VAL A 66 10.77 11.47 8.70
C VAL A 66 11.87 10.64 8.03
N PHE A 67 12.19 10.93 6.77
CA PHE A 67 13.28 10.25 6.06
C PHE A 67 14.65 10.54 6.66
N SER A 68 14.89 11.76 7.13
CA SER A 68 16.15 12.10 7.82
C SER A 68 16.33 11.33 9.14
N LEU A 69 15.22 10.96 9.80
CA LEU A 69 15.22 10.19 11.06
C LEU A 69 15.29 8.68 10.83
N PHE A 70 14.55 8.16 9.86
CA PHE A 70 14.31 6.72 9.67
C PHE A 70 15.11 6.13 8.50
N GLY A 71 15.58 6.99 7.58
CA GLY A 71 16.26 6.55 6.37
C GLY A 71 15.39 5.59 5.56
N MET A 72 16.01 4.53 5.07
CA MET A 72 15.38 3.51 4.24
C MET A 72 14.71 2.38 5.04
N ASN A 73 14.76 2.39 6.38
CA ASN A 73 14.24 1.30 7.18
C ASN A 73 12.72 1.41 7.39
N VAL A 74 11.95 0.60 6.66
CA VAL A 74 10.48 0.60 6.67
C VAL A 74 9.88 0.33 8.05
N LEU A 75 10.58 -0.39 8.93
CA LEU A 75 10.09 -0.71 10.27
C LEU A 75 9.76 0.55 11.10
N TYR A 76 10.61 1.57 11.03
CA TYR A 76 10.38 2.82 11.77
C TYR A 76 9.16 3.59 11.27
N TYR A 77 8.85 3.49 9.97
CA TYR A 77 7.62 4.04 9.40
C TYR A 77 6.37 3.28 9.90
N HIS A 78 6.44 1.95 10.00
CA HIS A 78 5.35 1.16 10.60
C HIS A 78 5.12 1.53 12.06
N LEU A 79 6.19 1.65 12.86
CA LEU A 79 6.09 2.01 14.29
C LEU A 79 5.54 3.42 14.48
N SER A 80 5.96 4.40 13.68
CA SER A 80 5.44 5.76 13.75
C SER A 80 3.98 5.83 13.28
N ALA A 81 3.60 5.15 12.21
CA ALA A 81 2.21 5.05 11.76
C ALA A 81 1.31 4.36 12.80
N PHE A 82 1.80 3.31 13.45
CA PHE A 82 1.13 2.67 14.58
C PHE A 82 0.89 3.68 15.73
N LEU A 83 1.93 4.42 16.13
CA LEU A 83 1.83 5.44 17.18
C LEU A 83 0.78 6.50 16.81
N PHE A 84 0.82 7.04 15.61
CA PHE A 84 -0.15 8.06 15.17
C PHE A 84 -1.58 7.51 15.09
N ARG A 85 -1.74 6.25 14.71
CA ARG A 85 -3.04 5.58 14.70
C ARG A 85 -3.60 5.45 16.11
N VAL A 86 -2.78 5.02 17.08
CA VAL A 86 -3.16 4.96 18.50
C VAL A 86 -3.51 6.35 19.03
N LEU A 87 -2.69 7.37 18.74
CA LEU A 87 -2.96 8.74 19.13
C LEU A 87 -4.29 9.24 18.57
N SER A 88 -4.63 8.92 17.32
CA SER A 88 -5.92 9.28 16.75
C SER A 88 -7.09 8.68 17.52
N GLY A 89 -7.00 7.41 17.93
CA GLY A 89 -7.99 6.72 18.76
C GLY A 89 -8.11 7.33 20.15
N VAL A 90 -6.98 7.69 20.79
CA VAL A 90 -6.94 8.39 22.08
C VAL A 90 -7.57 9.79 21.96
N GLY A 91 -7.30 10.51 20.88
CA GLY A 91 -7.90 11.81 20.59
C GLY A 91 -9.42 11.73 20.48
N LEU A 92 -9.96 10.74 19.74
CA LEU A 92 -11.40 10.52 19.66
C LEU A 92 -12.01 10.11 21.01
N LEU A 93 -11.35 9.21 21.75
CA LEU A 93 -11.80 8.83 23.09
C LEU A 93 -11.88 10.05 24.03
N TRP A 94 -10.86 10.91 23.97
CA TRP A 94 -10.83 12.13 24.76
C TRP A 94 -11.94 13.09 24.36
N LEU A 95 -12.20 13.29 23.07
CA LEU A 95 -13.31 14.08 22.55
C LEU A 95 -14.67 13.52 23.03
N CYS A 96 -14.91 12.22 22.84
CA CYS A 96 -16.15 11.59 23.27
C CYS A 96 -16.38 11.68 24.77
N ASN A 97 -15.34 11.53 25.60
CA ASN A 97 -15.44 11.65 27.05
C ASN A 97 -15.75 13.09 27.51
N GLN A 98 -15.35 14.12 26.76
CA GLN A 98 -15.72 15.49 27.03
C GLN A 98 -17.17 15.77 26.62
N LEU A 99 -17.59 15.21 25.47
CA LEU A 99 -18.97 15.40 24.98
C LEU A 99 -19.97 14.55 25.75
N TRP A 100 -19.63 13.33 26.12
CA TRP A 100 -20.55 12.38 26.76
C TRP A 100 -19.93 11.67 27.97
N PRO A 101 -19.65 12.38 29.06
CA PRO A 101 -18.92 11.85 30.23
C PRO A 101 -19.65 10.73 30.96
N LYS A 102 -20.99 10.63 30.79
CA LYS A 102 -21.82 9.62 31.45
C LYS A 102 -21.85 8.26 30.73
N ARG A 103 -21.18 8.13 29.56
CA ARG A 103 -21.21 6.94 28.69
C ARG A 103 -19.81 6.39 28.35
N PRO A 104 -18.96 6.10 29.35
CA PRO A 104 -17.56 5.74 29.11
C PRO A 104 -17.42 4.45 28.28
N ALA A 105 -18.30 3.46 28.44
CA ALA A 105 -18.31 2.23 27.67
C ALA A 105 -18.55 2.49 26.17
N ASN A 106 -19.57 3.26 25.83
CA ASN A 106 -19.88 3.61 24.43
C ASN A 106 -18.79 4.47 23.81
N ASN A 107 -18.19 5.39 24.58
CA ASN A 107 -17.09 6.22 24.13
C ASN A 107 -15.84 5.38 23.81
N LEU A 108 -15.53 4.39 24.67
CA LEU A 108 -14.43 3.47 24.43
C LEU A 108 -14.71 2.58 23.21
N LEU A 109 -15.94 2.07 23.06
CA LEU A 109 -16.33 1.28 21.89
C LEU A 109 -16.19 2.09 20.60
N ALA A 110 -16.64 3.35 20.57
CA ALA A 110 -16.47 4.25 19.44
C ALA A 110 -14.97 4.42 19.10
N ALA A 111 -14.12 4.63 20.10
CA ALA A 111 -12.68 4.77 19.90
C ALA A 111 -12.03 3.48 19.38
N ILE A 112 -12.46 2.29 19.87
CA ILE A 112 -11.98 0.98 19.36
C ILE A 112 -12.40 0.80 17.90
N LEU A 113 -13.68 0.97 17.56
CA LEU A 113 -14.17 0.80 16.20
C LEU A 113 -13.54 1.79 15.22
N PHE A 114 -13.25 3.02 15.65
CA PHE A 114 -12.50 4.00 14.87
C PHE A 114 -11.05 3.56 14.66
N LEU A 115 -10.38 3.11 15.72
CA LEU A 115 -8.97 2.71 15.71
C LEU A 115 -8.71 1.58 14.71
N ILE A 116 -9.58 0.56 14.70
CA ILE A 116 -9.44 -0.62 13.85
C ILE A 116 -10.41 -0.64 12.66
N TYR A 117 -10.94 0.50 12.25
CA TYR A 117 -11.92 0.61 11.18
C TYR A 117 -11.44 -0.06 9.88
N PRO A 118 -12.14 -1.10 9.38
CA PRO A 118 -11.66 -1.94 8.28
C PRO A 118 -11.82 -1.28 6.90
N GLY A 119 -12.47 -0.12 6.82
CA GLY A 119 -12.56 0.65 5.59
C GLY A 119 -11.27 1.36 5.21
N PHE A 120 -10.30 1.54 6.12
CA PHE A 120 -8.98 2.10 5.83
C PHE A 120 -7.93 1.00 5.85
N LEU A 121 -7.46 0.59 4.68
CA LEU A 121 -6.57 -0.55 4.48
C LEU A 121 -5.09 -0.17 4.29
N SER A 122 -4.82 1.12 4.07
CA SER A 122 -3.47 1.60 3.76
C SER A 122 -2.57 1.78 5.01
N GLN A 123 -2.99 1.28 6.17
CA GLN A 123 -2.14 1.23 7.37
C GLN A 123 -0.87 0.38 7.16
N VAL A 124 -0.93 -0.61 6.28
CA VAL A 124 0.20 -1.50 5.91
C VAL A 124 1.20 -0.83 4.96
N ASN A 125 0.86 0.33 4.39
CA ASN A 125 1.73 1.15 3.55
C ASN A 125 2.09 2.46 4.28
N PRO A 126 2.99 2.42 5.30
CA PRO A 126 3.19 3.54 6.21
C PRO A 126 4.02 4.68 5.63
N ILE A 127 4.82 4.45 4.57
CA ILE A 127 5.67 5.48 3.98
C ILE A 127 4.81 6.50 3.24
N ASP A 128 4.04 6.05 2.25
CA ASP A 128 3.16 6.94 1.48
C ASP A 128 2.02 7.52 2.34
N TYR A 129 1.47 6.72 3.28
CA TYR A 129 0.33 7.15 4.10
C TYR A 129 0.70 7.77 5.46
N GLN A 130 1.99 8.00 5.73
CA GLN A 130 2.46 8.67 6.95
C GLN A 130 1.74 9.99 7.23
N SER A 131 1.63 10.82 6.20
CA SER A 131 0.97 12.13 6.30
C SER A 131 -0.52 12.04 6.62
N GLN A 132 -1.24 11.07 6.05
CA GLN A 132 -2.66 10.86 6.28
C GLN A 132 -2.93 10.40 7.72
N ILE A 133 -2.13 9.43 8.21
CA ILE A 133 -2.31 8.87 9.56
C ILE A 133 -1.91 9.91 10.62
N PHE A 134 -0.83 10.66 10.39
CA PHE A 134 -0.42 11.75 11.27
C PHE A 134 -1.44 12.89 11.27
N SER A 135 -1.95 13.27 10.11
CA SER A 135 -2.99 14.28 9.95
C SER A 135 -4.29 13.89 10.70
N LEU A 136 -4.66 12.60 10.66
CA LEU A 136 -5.82 12.10 11.42
C LEU A 136 -5.63 12.30 12.93
N ALA A 137 -4.45 12.00 13.47
CA ALA A 137 -4.16 12.23 14.89
C ALA A 137 -4.23 13.72 15.24
N CYS A 138 -3.57 14.57 14.44
CA CYS A 138 -3.63 16.04 14.62
C CYS A 138 -5.06 16.57 14.60
N GLY A 139 -5.89 16.09 13.66
CA GLY A 139 -7.30 16.50 13.54
C GLY A 139 -8.13 16.11 14.77
N MET A 140 -7.99 14.87 15.25
CA MET A 140 -8.72 14.42 16.45
C MET A 140 -8.31 15.21 17.69
N PHE A 141 -7.02 15.44 17.91
CA PHE A 141 -6.56 16.28 19.03
C PHE A 141 -6.95 17.74 18.86
N SER A 142 -6.90 18.29 17.64
CA SER A 142 -7.33 19.67 17.37
C SER A 142 -8.79 19.89 17.79
N VAL A 143 -9.70 18.97 17.41
CA VAL A 143 -11.12 19.06 17.80
C VAL A 143 -11.30 18.86 19.31
N ALA A 144 -10.61 17.89 19.92
CA ALA A 144 -10.69 17.65 21.37
C ALA A 144 -10.19 18.86 22.19
N LEU A 145 -9.10 19.50 21.75
CA LEU A 145 -8.58 20.73 22.35
C LEU A 145 -9.56 21.91 22.20
N THR A 146 -10.26 22.01 21.06
CA THR A 146 -11.32 23.01 20.87
C THR A 146 -12.40 22.85 21.94
N VAL A 147 -12.94 21.66 22.14
CA VAL A 147 -13.96 21.40 23.15
C VAL A 147 -13.42 21.73 24.54
N LYS A 148 -12.17 21.38 24.83
CA LYS A 148 -11.52 21.69 26.09
C LYS A 148 -11.35 23.21 26.31
N ALA A 149 -10.97 23.94 25.26
CA ALA A 149 -10.85 25.40 25.31
C ALA A 149 -12.22 26.08 25.67
N VAL A 150 -13.30 25.62 25.01
CA VAL A 150 -14.63 26.15 25.24
C VAL A 150 -15.14 25.85 26.67
N GLN A 151 -14.77 24.69 27.23
CA GLN A 151 -15.12 24.29 28.60
C GLN A 151 -14.25 24.94 29.67
N SER A 152 -13.11 25.56 29.31
CA SER A 152 -12.16 26.11 30.29
C SER A 152 -12.64 27.40 30.89
N VAL A 153 -12.66 27.47 32.23
CA VAL A 153 -13.04 28.67 33.01
C VAL A 153 -11.89 29.67 33.04
N LYS A 154 -10.65 29.18 33.21
CA LYS A 154 -9.46 30.04 33.30
C LYS A 154 -9.05 30.54 31.91
N SER A 155 -8.87 31.87 31.79
CA SER A 155 -8.52 32.55 30.55
C SER A 155 -7.21 31.99 29.94
N MET A 156 -6.16 31.76 30.75
CA MET A 156 -4.87 31.26 30.29
C MET A 156 -5.00 29.85 29.69
N GLU A 157 -5.71 28.95 30.36
CA GLU A 157 -5.93 27.59 29.86
C GLU A 157 -6.69 27.60 28.53
N ARG A 158 -7.74 28.48 28.44
CA ARG A 158 -8.50 28.65 27.20
C ARG A 158 -7.61 29.07 26.04
N TRP A 159 -6.75 30.08 26.26
CA TRP A 159 -5.84 30.55 25.22
C TRP A 159 -4.82 29.48 24.78
N ILE A 160 -4.22 28.75 25.74
CA ILE A 160 -3.29 27.66 25.43
C ILE A 160 -3.97 26.62 24.56
N TYR A 161 -5.16 26.12 24.96
CA TYR A 161 -5.89 25.11 24.17
C TYR A 161 -6.33 25.63 22.82
N THR A 162 -6.74 26.91 22.71
CA THR A 162 -7.10 27.53 21.44
C THR A 162 -5.91 27.59 20.49
N ILE A 163 -4.74 28.07 20.94
CA ILE A 163 -3.53 28.16 20.13
C ILE A 163 -3.10 26.78 19.66
N LEU A 164 -3.02 25.79 20.56
CA LEU A 164 -2.66 24.43 20.21
C LEU A 164 -3.64 23.81 19.20
N SER A 165 -4.96 24.04 19.40
CA SER A 165 -5.97 23.57 18.46
C SER A 165 -5.81 24.16 17.07
N VAL A 166 -5.56 25.48 16.97
CA VAL A 166 -5.35 26.17 15.69
C VAL A 166 -4.07 25.71 14.99
N LEU A 167 -2.97 25.54 15.73
CA LEU A 167 -1.72 25.03 15.19
C LEU A 167 -1.87 23.60 14.63
N LEU A 168 -2.52 22.70 15.39
CA LEU A 168 -2.84 21.37 14.87
C LEU A 168 -3.82 21.43 13.69
N GLY A 169 -4.71 22.44 13.66
CA GLY A 169 -5.60 22.73 12.53
C GLY A 169 -4.85 23.01 11.25
N TRP A 170 -3.86 23.91 11.30
CA TRP A 170 -2.98 24.21 10.18
C TRP A 170 -2.19 22.97 9.73
N LEU A 171 -1.71 22.18 10.70
CA LEU A 171 -0.90 21.02 10.42
C LEU A 171 -1.70 19.94 9.66
N TYR A 172 -2.89 19.58 10.15
CA TYR A 172 -3.66 18.52 9.48
C TYR A 172 -4.23 18.95 8.12
N LEU A 173 -4.64 20.21 7.95
CA LEU A 173 -5.15 20.73 6.68
C LEU A 173 -4.03 20.87 5.64
N GLY A 174 -2.86 21.37 6.04
CA GLY A 174 -1.71 21.52 5.16
C GLY A 174 -1.12 20.19 4.69
N LEU A 175 -1.29 19.11 5.46
CA LEU A 175 -0.87 17.77 5.09
C LEU A 175 -1.91 17.07 4.20
N VAL A 176 -3.21 17.19 4.54
CA VAL A 176 -4.29 16.46 3.86
C VAL A 176 -5.55 17.32 3.80
N GLU A 177 -5.77 17.97 2.69
CA GLU A 177 -6.84 18.96 2.48
C GLU A 177 -8.26 18.41 2.68
N TYR A 178 -8.53 17.13 2.34
CA TYR A 178 -9.88 16.57 2.46
C TYR A 178 -10.31 16.33 3.93
N PHE A 179 -9.39 16.47 4.89
CA PHE A 179 -9.76 16.48 6.31
C PHE A 179 -10.44 17.79 6.78
N ILE A 180 -10.65 18.75 5.89
CA ILE A 180 -11.46 19.95 6.19
C ILE A 180 -12.84 19.59 6.71
N GLY A 181 -13.37 18.40 6.42
CA GLY A 181 -14.59 17.87 7.03
C GLY A 181 -14.57 17.82 8.57
N PHE A 182 -13.39 17.79 9.21
CA PHE A 182 -13.29 17.85 10.67
C PHE A 182 -13.70 19.23 11.25
N GLU A 183 -13.75 20.27 10.44
CA GLU A 183 -14.30 21.57 10.88
C GLU A 183 -15.80 21.50 11.17
N VAL A 184 -16.52 20.61 10.46
CA VAL A 184 -17.93 20.33 10.78
C VAL A 184 -18.02 19.56 12.11
N LEU A 185 -17.15 18.57 12.35
CA LEU A 185 -17.07 17.90 13.65
C LEU A 185 -16.76 18.90 14.77
N ARG A 186 -15.84 19.85 14.55
CA ARG A 186 -15.51 20.93 15.49
C ARG A 186 -16.73 21.80 15.80
N LEU A 187 -17.38 22.32 14.77
CA LEU A 187 -18.56 23.20 14.92
C LEU A 187 -19.68 22.50 15.68
N ILE A 188 -20.03 21.27 15.29
CA ILE A 188 -21.10 20.50 15.90
C ILE A 188 -20.74 20.11 17.35
N SER A 189 -19.46 19.79 17.63
CA SER A 189 -19.00 19.51 19.00
C SER A 189 -19.14 20.72 19.92
N ILE A 190 -18.83 21.93 19.44
CA ILE A 190 -19.09 23.18 20.18
C ILE A 190 -20.58 23.34 20.36
N GLY A 191 -21.38 23.16 19.30
CA GLY A 191 -22.84 23.24 19.36
C GLY A 191 -23.41 22.31 20.43
N ALA A 192 -22.95 21.07 20.47
CA ALA A 192 -23.39 20.07 21.46
C ALA A 192 -23.23 20.52 22.91
N LEU A 193 -22.24 21.36 23.22
CA LEU A 193 -22.07 21.94 24.56
C LEU A 193 -23.14 22.98 24.88
N PHE A 194 -23.47 23.87 23.93
CA PHE A 194 -24.45 24.94 24.16
C PHE A 194 -25.90 24.45 24.03
N TRP A 195 -26.17 23.37 23.29
CA TRP A 195 -27.51 22.79 23.19
C TRP A 195 -27.98 22.06 24.46
N ARG A 196 -27.10 21.80 25.42
CA ARG A 196 -27.45 21.25 26.74
C ARG A 196 -28.17 22.27 27.65
N ASP A 197 -28.01 23.55 27.38
CA ASP A 197 -28.64 24.60 28.15
C ASP A 197 -30.05 24.86 27.58
N HIS A 198 -31.05 24.17 28.11
CA HIS A 198 -32.43 24.24 27.64
C HIS A 198 -33.12 25.56 28.01
N GLU A 199 -32.56 26.33 28.92
CA GLU A 199 -33.13 27.64 29.32
C GLU A 199 -32.89 28.74 28.27
N LYS A 200 -31.87 28.61 27.44
CA LYS A 200 -31.55 29.57 26.38
C LYS A 200 -32.37 29.37 25.12
N THR A 201 -32.69 30.47 24.44
CA THR A 201 -33.34 30.43 23.12
C THR A 201 -32.43 29.80 22.05
N ILE A 202 -33.01 29.27 21.00
CA ILE A 202 -32.26 28.68 19.83
C ILE A 202 -31.29 29.73 19.25
N ALA A 203 -31.73 30.97 19.09
CA ALA A 203 -30.92 32.07 18.58
C ALA A 203 -29.67 32.33 19.45
N THR A 204 -29.85 32.32 20.79
CA THR A 204 -28.74 32.50 21.74
C THR A 204 -27.76 31.32 21.69
N ARG A 205 -28.24 30.07 21.60
CA ARG A 205 -27.39 28.87 21.47
C ARG A 205 -26.56 28.92 20.18
N LEU A 206 -27.21 29.25 19.04
CA LEU A 206 -26.55 29.37 17.75
C LEU A 206 -25.48 30.47 17.75
N SER A 207 -25.84 31.67 18.25
CA SER A 207 -24.92 32.80 18.39
C SER A 207 -23.70 32.45 19.27
N SER A 208 -23.93 31.77 20.40
CA SER A 208 -22.85 31.32 21.29
C SER A 208 -21.96 30.30 20.62
N THR A 209 -22.52 29.36 19.87
CA THR A 209 -21.77 28.36 19.09
C THR A 209 -20.89 29.04 18.06
N ILE A 210 -21.44 29.97 17.27
CA ILE A 210 -20.70 30.68 16.23
C ILE A 210 -19.57 31.52 16.85
N ARG A 211 -19.85 32.28 17.91
CA ARG A 211 -18.83 33.08 18.59
C ARG A 211 -17.69 32.23 19.16
N ALA A 212 -18.02 31.08 19.74
CA ALA A 212 -17.02 30.18 20.28
C ALA A 212 -16.19 29.48 19.18
N TRP A 213 -16.74 29.32 17.98
CA TRP A 213 -16.07 28.71 16.81
C TRP A 213 -15.14 29.70 16.08
N LEU A 214 -15.45 31.01 16.09
CA LEU A 214 -14.70 32.03 15.34
C LEU A 214 -13.16 31.94 15.47
N PRO A 215 -12.56 31.76 16.66
CA PRO A 215 -11.10 31.67 16.78
C PRO A 215 -10.49 30.51 16.02
N PHE A 216 -11.21 29.39 15.89
CA PHE A 216 -10.75 28.18 15.24
C PHE A 216 -10.86 28.24 13.70
N LEU A 217 -11.68 29.18 13.17
CA LEU A 217 -11.72 29.47 11.73
C LEU A 217 -10.40 29.99 11.18
N LEU A 218 -9.47 30.46 12.03
CA LEU A 218 -8.15 30.85 11.59
C LEU A 218 -7.41 29.74 10.88
N SER A 219 -7.61 28.46 11.26
CA SER A 219 -7.00 27.32 10.55
C SER A 219 -7.68 27.04 9.21
N ALA A 220 -8.97 26.80 9.20
CA ALA A 220 -9.70 26.46 7.97
C ALA A 220 -9.82 27.65 7.01
N GLY A 221 -10.16 28.84 7.51
CA GLY A 221 -10.28 30.05 6.70
C GLY A 221 -8.94 30.46 6.09
N GLY A 222 -7.89 30.48 6.90
CA GLY A 222 -6.54 30.77 6.41
C GLY A 222 -6.04 29.72 5.40
N PHE A 223 -6.29 28.43 5.64
CA PHE A 223 -5.95 27.37 4.68
C PHE A 223 -6.72 27.56 3.36
N LEU A 224 -8.02 27.84 3.40
CA LEU A 224 -8.81 28.07 2.18
C LEU A 224 -8.37 29.31 1.43
N ILE A 225 -8.09 30.44 2.14
CA ILE A 225 -7.55 31.64 1.52
C ILE A 225 -6.24 31.33 0.83
N TRP A 226 -5.32 30.66 1.51
CA TRP A 226 -4.04 30.25 0.92
C TRP A 226 -4.24 29.34 -0.30
N ARG A 227 -5.10 28.34 -0.21
CA ARG A 227 -5.33 27.36 -1.27
C ARG A 227 -6.02 27.93 -2.51
N LEU A 228 -6.94 28.89 -2.34
CA LEU A 228 -7.72 29.48 -3.44
C LEU A 228 -7.01 30.66 -4.11
N PHE A 229 -6.23 31.44 -3.38
CA PHE A 229 -5.68 32.70 -3.89
C PHE A 229 -4.16 32.70 -4.07
N PHE A 230 -3.42 31.88 -3.33
CA PHE A 230 -1.95 31.92 -3.32
C PHE A 230 -1.31 30.67 -3.88
N PHE A 231 -1.93 29.50 -3.73
CA PHE A 231 -1.35 28.24 -4.15
C PHE A 231 -2.16 27.59 -5.27
N HIS A 232 -1.51 27.39 -6.43
CA HIS A 232 -2.11 26.68 -7.56
C HIS A 232 -1.46 25.30 -7.66
N ALA A 233 -2.28 24.25 -7.55
CA ALA A 233 -1.80 22.90 -7.76
C ALA A 233 -1.56 22.66 -9.25
N GLU A 234 -0.38 22.20 -9.63
CA GLU A 234 -0.11 21.79 -11.01
C GLU A 234 -0.92 20.53 -11.39
N ARG A 235 -1.32 19.77 -10.40
CA ARG A 235 -2.08 18.54 -10.56
C ARG A 235 -3.57 18.86 -10.76
N LYS A 236 -4.08 18.76 -12.00
CA LYS A 236 -5.49 19.05 -12.37
C LYS A 236 -6.51 18.34 -11.47
N ALA A 237 -6.20 17.12 -10.99
CA ALA A 237 -7.09 16.35 -10.12
C ALA A 237 -7.30 16.96 -8.73
N THR A 238 -6.44 17.88 -8.30
CA THR A 238 -6.50 18.57 -7.01
C THR A 238 -6.80 20.06 -7.14
N ASP A 239 -7.09 20.54 -8.35
CA ASP A 239 -7.50 21.91 -8.59
C ASP A 239 -9.01 22.05 -8.28
N ILE A 240 -9.29 22.66 -7.11
CA ILE A 240 -10.65 22.86 -6.62
C ILE A 240 -11.46 23.80 -7.54
N SER A 241 -10.82 24.83 -8.08
CA SER A 241 -11.49 25.82 -8.94
C SER A 241 -12.00 25.19 -10.23
N LEU A 242 -11.17 24.34 -10.83
CA LEU A 242 -11.48 23.61 -12.05
C LEU A 242 -12.62 22.59 -11.82
N GLN A 243 -12.60 21.89 -10.67
CA GLN A 243 -13.64 20.93 -10.32
C GLN A 243 -14.98 21.61 -10.03
N LEU A 244 -14.98 22.71 -9.28
CA LEU A 244 -16.21 23.47 -8.99
C LEU A 244 -16.79 24.11 -10.26
N SER A 245 -15.97 24.56 -11.21
CA SER A 245 -16.45 25.13 -12.47
C SER A 245 -17.27 24.12 -13.30
N SER A 246 -17.00 22.82 -13.13
CA SER A 246 -17.74 21.75 -13.80
C SER A 246 -19.23 21.72 -13.45
N LEU A 247 -19.61 22.20 -12.24
CA LEU A 247 -21.02 22.34 -11.86
C LEU A 247 -21.77 23.38 -12.68
N PHE A 248 -21.10 24.47 -13.07
CA PHE A 248 -21.70 25.54 -13.86
C PHE A 248 -21.81 25.16 -15.35
N THR A 249 -20.90 24.27 -15.81
CA THR A 249 -20.90 23.78 -17.19
C THR A 249 -21.86 22.62 -17.42
N SER A 250 -22.07 21.78 -16.37
CA SER A 250 -22.97 20.62 -16.43
C SER A 250 -23.72 20.41 -15.11
N PRO A 251 -24.98 20.86 -14.99
CA PRO A 251 -25.80 20.64 -13.78
C PRO A 251 -25.97 19.15 -13.41
N LEU A 252 -25.86 18.24 -14.38
CA LEU A 252 -25.86 16.79 -14.13
C LEU A 252 -24.71 16.34 -13.23
N THR A 253 -23.60 17.07 -13.21
CA THR A 253 -22.48 16.78 -12.29
C THR A 253 -22.93 16.79 -10.82
N GLY A 254 -23.81 17.72 -10.45
CA GLY A 254 -24.39 17.77 -9.08
C GLY A 254 -25.21 16.53 -8.74
N LEU A 255 -25.97 15.98 -9.71
CA LEU A 255 -26.71 14.74 -9.49
C LEU A 255 -25.77 13.53 -9.35
N TRP A 256 -24.68 13.48 -10.12
CA TRP A 256 -23.65 12.44 -9.95
C TRP A 256 -22.96 12.53 -8.60
N TRP A 257 -22.62 13.72 -8.11
CA TRP A 257 -22.04 13.92 -6.79
C TRP A 257 -22.99 13.46 -5.66
N LEU A 258 -24.28 13.77 -5.80
CA LEU A 258 -25.29 13.28 -4.84
C LEU A 258 -25.39 11.75 -4.86
N ASN A 259 -25.40 11.15 -6.04
CA ASN A 259 -25.40 9.69 -6.19
C ASN A 259 -24.14 9.06 -5.54
N TYR A 260 -22.96 9.61 -5.80
CA TYR A 260 -21.72 9.14 -5.16
C TYR A 260 -21.75 9.32 -3.64
N LEU A 261 -22.30 10.43 -3.14
CA LEU A 261 -22.43 10.66 -1.70
C LEU A 261 -23.29 9.56 -1.04
N ILE A 262 -24.43 9.25 -1.63
CA ILE A 262 -25.34 8.19 -1.11
C ILE A 262 -24.63 6.83 -1.14
N GLN A 263 -23.99 6.49 -2.25
CA GLN A 263 -23.23 5.25 -2.38
C GLN A 263 -22.08 5.18 -1.36
N ASP A 264 -21.33 6.26 -1.20
CA ASP A 264 -20.16 6.28 -0.32
C ASP A 264 -20.56 6.24 1.16
N ILE A 265 -21.69 6.87 1.56
CA ILE A 265 -22.26 6.67 2.90
C ILE A 265 -22.55 5.18 3.15
N PHE A 266 -23.19 4.50 2.20
CA PHE A 266 -23.44 3.08 2.32
C PHE A 266 -22.16 2.25 2.36
N LYS A 267 -21.18 2.60 1.52
CA LYS A 267 -19.88 1.92 1.49
C LYS A 267 -19.12 2.06 2.81
N VAL A 268 -19.04 3.26 3.41
CA VAL A 268 -18.30 3.45 4.66
C VAL A 268 -19.01 2.85 5.87
N VAL A 269 -20.34 2.84 5.89
CA VAL A 269 -21.11 2.33 7.04
C VAL A 269 -21.27 0.81 6.99
N VAL A 270 -21.47 0.22 5.81
CA VAL A 270 -21.84 -1.18 5.65
C VAL A 270 -20.78 -1.98 4.88
N VAL A 271 -20.46 -1.56 3.64
CA VAL A 271 -19.61 -2.34 2.73
C VAL A 271 -18.18 -2.49 3.25
N ALA A 272 -17.67 -1.50 3.96
CA ALA A 272 -16.34 -1.51 4.58
C ALA A 272 -16.12 -2.68 5.57
N TRP A 273 -17.19 -3.23 6.14
CA TRP A 273 -17.13 -4.36 7.07
C TRP A 273 -17.26 -5.73 6.40
N ALA A 274 -17.62 -5.77 5.11
CA ALA A 274 -17.85 -7.02 4.38
C ALA A 274 -16.84 -7.24 3.25
N VAL A 275 -16.69 -6.28 2.35
CA VAL A 275 -15.87 -6.43 1.14
C VAL A 275 -14.39 -6.63 1.42
N PRO A 276 -13.73 -5.85 2.30
CA PRO A 276 -12.34 -6.10 2.63
C PRO A 276 -12.12 -7.43 3.35
N LEU A 277 -13.05 -7.84 4.22
CA LEU A 277 -13.01 -9.15 4.87
C LEU A 277 -13.04 -10.27 3.82
N ASN A 278 -13.99 -10.20 2.87
CA ASN A 278 -14.09 -11.17 1.79
C ASN A 278 -12.83 -11.20 0.92
N ALA A 279 -12.28 -10.03 0.57
CA ALA A 279 -11.12 -9.93 -0.31
C ALA A 279 -9.84 -10.52 0.31
N PHE A 280 -9.67 -10.43 1.63
CA PHE A 280 -8.40 -10.78 2.28
C PHE A 280 -8.47 -11.98 3.21
N ALA A 281 -9.51 -12.10 4.03
CA ALA A 281 -9.54 -13.13 5.08
C ALA A 281 -9.91 -14.52 4.55
N PHE A 282 -10.71 -14.60 3.49
CA PHE A 282 -11.13 -15.89 2.93
C PHE A 282 -10.11 -16.51 1.95
N SER A 283 -9.09 -15.75 1.54
CA SER A 283 -8.01 -16.25 0.70
C SER A 283 -6.79 -16.75 1.48
N LEU A 284 -6.84 -16.72 2.83
CA LEU A 284 -5.73 -17.10 3.68
C LEU A 284 -5.47 -18.61 3.65
N ARG A 285 -4.18 -19.00 3.74
CA ARG A 285 -3.77 -20.39 4.00
C ARG A 285 -4.23 -20.82 5.39
N LEU A 286 -4.41 -22.10 5.63
CA LEU A 286 -4.90 -22.64 6.93
C LEU A 286 -4.08 -22.12 8.13
N ARG A 287 -2.75 -22.09 8.01
CA ARG A 287 -1.86 -21.62 9.07
C ARG A 287 -2.13 -20.15 9.43
N ASP A 288 -2.25 -19.29 8.40
CA ASP A 288 -2.48 -17.86 8.58
C ASP A 288 -3.89 -17.62 9.12
N THR A 289 -4.86 -18.40 8.66
CA THR A 289 -6.22 -18.39 9.19
C THR A 289 -6.25 -18.67 10.70
N LEU A 290 -5.56 -19.71 11.16
CA LEU A 290 -5.48 -20.05 12.59
C LEU A 290 -4.80 -18.94 13.41
N GLN A 291 -3.74 -18.33 12.90
CA GLN A 291 -3.08 -17.19 13.54
C GLN A 291 -4.01 -15.97 13.63
N GLY A 292 -4.70 -15.64 12.53
CA GLY A 292 -5.67 -14.55 12.49
C GLY A 292 -6.82 -14.75 13.48
N PHE A 293 -7.35 -15.97 13.60
CA PHE A 293 -8.36 -16.28 14.61
C PHE A 293 -7.83 -16.18 16.03
N GLY A 294 -6.61 -16.63 16.30
CA GLY A 294 -5.97 -16.49 17.62
C GLY A 294 -5.85 -15.01 18.04
N LEU A 295 -5.37 -14.15 17.15
CA LEU A 295 -5.29 -12.70 17.38
C LEU A 295 -6.68 -12.09 17.59
N THR A 296 -7.66 -12.52 16.82
CA THR A 296 -9.05 -12.07 16.92
C THR A 296 -9.66 -12.44 18.28
N ILE A 297 -9.50 -13.68 18.72
CA ILE A 297 -9.98 -14.14 20.04
C ILE A 297 -9.36 -13.30 21.14
N LEU A 298 -8.04 -13.01 21.06
CA LEU A 298 -7.34 -12.19 22.04
C LEU A 298 -7.90 -10.75 22.08
N ALA A 299 -8.09 -10.12 20.93
CA ALA A 299 -8.64 -8.76 20.85
C ALA A 299 -10.08 -8.69 21.39
N VAL A 300 -10.93 -9.64 21.00
CA VAL A 300 -12.31 -9.76 21.49
C VAL A 300 -12.35 -10.04 22.99
N TRP A 301 -11.46 -10.85 23.51
CA TRP A 301 -11.35 -11.13 24.95
C TRP A 301 -11.00 -9.85 25.71
N ILE A 302 -9.96 -9.13 25.31
CA ILE A 302 -9.53 -7.86 25.95
C ILE A 302 -10.69 -6.85 25.94
N MET A 303 -11.32 -6.64 24.78
CA MET A 303 -12.45 -5.73 24.65
C MET A 303 -13.61 -6.16 25.56
N SER A 304 -13.97 -7.45 25.58
CA SER A 304 -15.10 -7.99 26.36
C SER A 304 -14.89 -7.84 27.86
N VAL A 305 -13.68 -8.10 28.37
CA VAL A 305 -13.33 -7.95 29.80
C VAL A 305 -13.51 -6.50 30.26
N VAL A 306 -13.01 -5.55 29.47
CA VAL A 306 -13.09 -4.12 29.82
C VAL A 306 -14.51 -3.58 29.64
N PHE A 307 -15.18 -4.03 28.58
CA PHE A 307 -16.53 -3.58 28.27
C PHE A 307 -17.55 -4.07 29.32
N ARG A 308 -17.44 -5.33 29.80
CA ARG A 308 -18.27 -5.83 30.91
C ARG A 308 -18.16 -4.96 32.16
N ARG A 309 -16.92 -4.66 32.61
CA ARG A 309 -16.70 -3.82 33.79
C ARG A 309 -17.30 -2.41 33.64
N SER A 310 -17.20 -1.85 32.44
CA SER A 310 -17.71 -0.50 32.16
C SER A 310 -19.24 -0.46 31.99
N VAL A 311 -19.87 -1.58 31.61
CA VAL A 311 -21.33 -1.71 31.48
C VAL A 311 -21.96 -1.93 32.84
N ASP A 312 -21.37 -2.79 33.68
CA ASP A 312 -21.86 -3.05 35.06
C ASP A 312 -21.88 -1.78 35.90
N ASP A 313 -20.89 -0.86 35.70
CA ASP A 313 -20.86 0.44 36.36
C ASP A 313 -21.95 1.41 35.83
N ALA A 314 -22.54 1.17 34.64
CA ALA A 314 -23.47 2.07 33.97
C ALA A 314 -24.93 1.57 33.93
N ASP A 315 -25.21 0.34 34.28
CA ASP A 315 -26.55 -0.31 34.15
C ASP A 315 -27.67 0.32 35.00
N GLY A 316 -27.35 1.33 35.86
CA GLY A 316 -28.35 2.14 36.57
C GLY A 316 -28.87 3.39 35.83
N MET A 317 -28.30 3.74 34.67
CA MET A 317 -28.65 4.95 33.94
C MET A 317 -29.41 4.66 32.65
N GLN A 318 -30.71 4.92 32.61
CA GLN A 318 -31.47 4.87 31.35
C GLN A 318 -30.87 5.80 30.28
N PRO A 319 -30.91 5.41 28.98
CA PRO A 319 -30.52 6.28 27.90
C PRO A 319 -31.35 7.58 27.94
N ASP A 320 -30.69 8.72 27.91
CA ASP A 320 -31.32 9.99 27.60
C ASP A 320 -31.53 10.04 26.09
N ASP A 321 -32.77 10.01 25.62
CA ASP A 321 -33.14 10.04 24.21
C ASP A 321 -32.54 11.24 23.48
N ASN A 322 -32.38 12.37 24.17
CA ASN A 322 -31.74 13.56 23.65
C ASN A 322 -30.24 13.34 23.39
N GLU A 323 -29.54 12.60 24.26
CA GLU A 323 -28.11 12.26 24.08
C GLU A 323 -27.95 11.32 22.91
N VAL A 324 -28.80 10.30 22.78
CA VAL A 324 -28.76 9.36 21.66
C VAL A 324 -29.00 10.06 20.34
N SER A 325 -30.04 10.88 20.25
CA SER A 325 -30.34 11.66 19.06
C SER A 325 -29.16 12.60 18.70
N GLN A 326 -28.57 13.28 19.69
CA GLN A 326 -27.39 14.14 19.48
C GLN A 326 -26.20 13.36 18.88
N ARG A 327 -25.90 12.15 19.41
CA ARG A 327 -24.83 11.29 18.90
C ARG A 327 -25.07 10.86 17.46
N LEU A 328 -26.29 10.47 17.13
CA LEU A 328 -26.66 10.05 15.76
C LEU A 328 -26.51 11.20 14.77
N TRP A 329 -27.01 12.40 15.12
CA TRP A 329 -26.84 13.58 14.26
C TRP A 329 -25.39 13.98 14.06
N ILE A 330 -24.58 13.98 15.13
CA ILE A 330 -23.14 14.25 15.01
C ILE A 330 -22.47 13.20 14.10
N ALA A 331 -22.77 11.93 14.30
CA ALA A 331 -22.21 10.84 13.51
C ALA A 331 -22.53 11.00 12.02
N MET A 332 -23.80 11.23 11.67
CA MET A 332 -24.23 11.40 10.28
C MET A 332 -23.61 12.65 9.64
N ALA A 333 -23.58 13.77 10.35
CA ALA A 333 -22.95 14.98 9.85
C ALA A 333 -21.44 14.82 9.62
N VAL A 334 -20.73 14.09 10.48
CA VAL A 334 -19.30 13.78 10.32
C VAL A 334 -19.06 12.84 9.14
N ILE A 335 -19.93 11.84 8.92
CA ILE A 335 -19.83 10.96 7.75
C ILE A 335 -19.96 11.79 6.46
N VAL A 336 -21.00 12.59 6.36
CA VAL A 336 -21.24 13.45 5.18
C VAL A 336 -20.09 14.44 4.98
N ALA A 337 -19.68 15.14 6.04
CA ALA A 337 -18.59 16.11 5.98
C ALA A 337 -17.23 15.48 5.65
N GLY A 338 -16.99 14.24 6.07
CA GLY A 338 -15.77 13.52 5.74
C GLY A 338 -15.70 13.05 4.28
N LEU A 339 -16.85 12.77 3.65
CA LEU A 339 -16.93 12.30 2.26
C LEU A 339 -17.04 13.47 1.26
N LEU A 340 -17.71 14.55 1.63
CA LEU A 340 -18.02 15.64 0.72
C LEU A 340 -16.78 16.25 0.03
N PRO A 341 -15.67 16.57 0.73
CA PRO A 341 -14.48 17.13 0.07
C PRO A 341 -13.86 16.21 -0.99
N VAL A 342 -13.97 14.90 -0.80
CA VAL A 342 -13.49 13.89 -1.76
C VAL A 342 -14.36 13.88 -3.02
N ILE A 343 -15.67 13.95 -2.83
CA ILE A 343 -16.65 13.92 -3.94
C ILE A 343 -16.57 15.20 -4.76
N LEU A 344 -16.37 16.36 -4.12
CA LEU A 344 -16.22 17.65 -4.80
C LEU A 344 -15.02 17.71 -5.76
N VAL A 345 -14.05 16.83 -5.62
CA VAL A 345 -12.91 16.68 -6.56
C VAL A 345 -13.06 15.46 -7.47
N ASN A 346 -14.30 15.02 -7.73
CA ASN A 346 -14.63 13.87 -8.59
C ASN A 346 -13.92 12.58 -8.17
N ARG A 347 -13.74 12.38 -6.86
CA ARG A 347 -13.23 11.13 -6.28
C ARG A 347 -14.32 10.50 -5.42
N HIS A 348 -14.28 9.19 -5.26
CA HIS A 348 -15.21 8.47 -4.42
C HIS A 348 -14.56 7.22 -3.80
N VAL A 349 -15.21 6.62 -2.82
CA VAL A 349 -14.73 5.41 -2.14
C VAL A 349 -14.86 4.21 -3.08
N ILE A 350 -13.75 3.50 -3.30
CA ILE A 350 -13.68 2.19 -3.96
C ILE A 350 -12.93 1.26 -3.02
N LEU A 351 -13.55 0.18 -2.60
CA LEU A 351 -12.93 -0.81 -1.72
C LEU A 351 -12.57 -2.06 -2.55
N PRO A 352 -11.37 -2.61 -2.33
CA PRO A 352 -10.34 -2.23 -1.34
C PRO A 352 -9.40 -1.08 -1.76
N ASP A 353 -9.30 -0.69 -3.03
CA ASP A 353 -8.20 0.06 -3.63
C ASP A 353 -8.05 1.51 -3.15
N TYR A 354 -9.16 2.29 -3.15
CA TYR A 354 -9.15 3.69 -2.70
C TYR A 354 -9.72 3.85 -1.29
N SER A 355 -9.34 2.94 -0.39
CA SER A 355 -9.74 2.90 1.02
C SER A 355 -9.39 4.17 1.81
N ARG A 356 -8.38 4.92 1.40
CA ARG A 356 -7.95 6.19 2.01
C ARG A 356 -9.07 7.24 2.13
N TYR A 357 -10.02 7.24 1.22
CA TYR A 357 -11.12 8.20 1.21
C TYR A 357 -12.18 7.95 2.29
N THR A 358 -12.12 6.80 2.96
CA THR A 358 -13.00 6.49 4.10
C THR A 358 -12.51 7.13 5.41
N LEU A 359 -11.23 7.53 5.47
CA LEU A 359 -10.54 7.84 6.73
C LEU A 359 -11.18 9.03 7.48
N ALA A 360 -11.55 10.10 6.76
CA ALA A 360 -12.19 11.26 7.38
C ALA A 360 -13.60 10.95 7.93
N ALA A 361 -14.35 10.07 7.27
CA ALA A 361 -15.69 9.65 7.69
C ALA A 361 -15.66 8.61 8.83
N SER A 362 -14.54 7.93 9.05
CA SER A 362 -14.44 6.78 9.97
C SER A 362 -14.80 7.13 11.42
N ALA A 363 -14.52 8.35 11.88
CA ALA A 363 -14.92 8.81 13.22
C ALA A 363 -16.45 8.86 13.37
N GLY A 364 -17.16 9.36 12.35
CA GLY A 364 -18.62 9.37 12.31
C GLY A 364 -19.20 7.96 12.30
N VAL A 365 -18.66 7.08 11.48
CA VAL A 365 -19.08 5.65 11.40
C VAL A 365 -18.90 4.97 12.77
N ALA A 366 -17.78 5.17 13.43
CA ALA A 366 -17.50 4.57 14.72
C ALA A 366 -18.45 5.09 15.82
N ILE A 367 -18.75 6.40 15.85
CA ILE A 367 -19.73 6.97 16.78
C ILE A 367 -21.13 6.43 16.49
N LEU A 368 -21.52 6.33 15.20
CA LEU A 368 -22.82 5.77 14.78
C LEU A 368 -22.98 4.33 15.29
N LEU A 369 -22.05 3.45 14.95
CA LEU A 369 -22.13 2.04 15.32
C LEU A 369 -22.08 1.84 16.83
N ALA A 370 -21.18 2.52 17.53
CA ALA A 370 -21.12 2.43 18.98
C ALA A 370 -22.42 2.92 19.65
N THR A 371 -23.07 3.96 19.10
CA THR A 371 -24.34 4.45 19.58
C THR A 371 -25.45 3.43 19.36
N MET A 372 -25.55 2.85 18.15
CA MET A 372 -26.55 1.82 17.83
C MET A 372 -26.36 0.56 18.70
N ILE A 373 -25.12 0.09 18.85
CA ILE A 373 -24.81 -1.05 19.73
C ILE A 373 -25.17 -0.72 21.18
N GLY A 374 -24.92 0.50 21.61
CA GLY A 374 -25.26 1.00 22.97
C GLY A 374 -26.77 0.97 23.28
N GLN A 375 -27.66 0.99 22.28
CA GLN A 375 -29.12 0.89 22.46
C GLN A 375 -29.60 -0.55 22.68
N ILE A 376 -28.76 -1.55 22.50
CA ILE A 376 -29.13 -2.95 22.73
C ILE A 376 -29.31 -3.15 24.24
N SER A 377 -30.52 -3.49 24.68
CA SER A 377 -30.87 -3.60 26.09
C SER A 377 -30.16 -4.74 26.81
N LYS A 378 -30.01 -5.92 26.15
CA LYS A 378 -29.33 -7.08 26.74
C LYS A 378 -27.80 -6.92 26.67
N SER A 379 -27.14 -6.82 27.82
CA SER A 379 -25.68 -6.65 27.94
C SER A 379 -24.90 -7.75 27.16
N SER A 380 -25.31 -9.02 27.25
CA SER A 380 -24.67 -10.10 26.51
C SER A 380 -24.75 -9.92 25.00
N LEU A 381 -25.92 -9.53 24.46
CA LEU A 381 -26.10 -9.29 23.03
C LEU A 381 -25.29 -8.08 22.56
N ARG A 382 -25.23 -7.02 23.38
CA ARG A 382 -24.40 -5.82 23.13
C ARG A 382 -22.92 -6.19 22.97
N ILE A 383 -22.40 -7.01 23.91
CA ILE A 383 -21.01 -7.49 23.87
C ILE A 383 -20.80 -8.38 22.65
N THR A 384 -21.73 -9.27 22.34
CA THR A 384 -21.63 -10.16 21.16
C THR A 384 -21.56 -9.38 19.87
N VAL A 385 -22.45 -8.38 19.67
CA VAL A 385 -22.44 -7.55 18.45
C VAL A 385 -21.14 -6.73 18.36
N ALA A 386 -20.71 -6.11 19.45
CA ALA A 386 -19.42 -5.39 19.48
C ALA A 386 -18.25 -6.33 19.13
N SER A 387 -18.27 -7.57 19.67
CA SER A 387 -17.25 -8.60 19.37
C SER A 387 -17.20 -9.00 17.91
N ILE A 388 -18.35 -9.09 17.24
CA ILE A 388 -18.42 -9.37 15.79
C ILE A 388 -17.72 -8.27 14.99
N PHE A 389 -18.00 -6.99 15.27
CA PHE A 389 -17.34 -5.88 14.58
C PHE A 389 -15.83 -5.87 14.82
N VAL A 390 -15.38 -6.11 16.06
CA VAL A 390 -13.95 -6.20 16.37
C VAL A 390 -13.32 -7.38 15.64
N ALA A 391 -13.97 -8.53 15.62
CA ALA A 391 -13.48 -9.73 14.93
C ALA A 391 -13.33 -9.50 13.43
N ILE A 392 -14.35 -8.93 12.78
CA ILE A 392 -14.30 -8.56 11.36
C ILE A 392 -13.12 -7.63 11.08
N ALA A 393 -12.94 -6.59 11.89
CA ALA A 393 -11.88 -5.61 11.67
C ALA A 393 -10.48 -6.22 11.84
N VAL A 394 -10.24 -7.00 12.90
CA VAL A 394 -8.94 -7.65 13.15
C VAL A 394 -8.62 -8.64 12.04
N LEU A 395 -9.56 -9.50 11.63
CA LEU A 395 -9.36 -10.45 10.53
C LEU A 395 -9.10 -9.75 9.21
N THR A 396 -9.80 -8.65 8.92
CA THR A 396 -9.58 -7.86 7.71
C THR A 396 -8.17 -7.29 7.65
N HIS A 397 -7.71 -6.64 8.74
CA HIS A 397 -6.37 -6.07 8.78
C HIS A 397 -5.28 -7.13 8.77
N TYR A 398 -5.47 -8.24 9.47
CA TYR A 398 -4.54 -9.35 9.45
C TYR A 398 -4.44 -9.98 8.04
N GLY A 399 -5.59 -10.24 7.40
CA GLY A 399 -5.63 -10.75 6.03
C GLY A 399 -4.95 -9.83 5.03
N ASN A 400 -5.21 -8.51 5.12
CA ASN A 400 -4.53 -7.51 4.29
C ASN A 400 -3.01 -7.48 4.54
N SER A 401 -2.58 -7.56 5.81
CA SER A 401 -1.15 -7.62 6.15
C SER A 401 -0.49 -8.90 5.62
N THR A 402 -1.19 -10.04 5.64
CA THR A 402 -0.70 -11.31 5.07
C THR A 402 -0.56 -11.22 3.56
N ARG A 403 -1.54 -10.65 2.86
CA ARG A 403 -1.45 -10.40 1.40
C ARG A 403 -0.22 -9.57 1.07
N VAL A 404 -0.03 -8.46 1.77
CA VAL A 404 1.09 -7.55 1.54
C VAL A 404 2.44 -8.19 1.91
N MET A 405 2.48 -9.02 2.94
CA MET A 405 3.67 -9.81 3.29
C MET A 405 4.05 -10.77 2.15
N ASN A 406 3.07 -11.46 1.56
CA ASN A 406 3.30 -12.35 0.43
C ASN A 406 3.77 -11.59 -0.82
N GLU A 407 3.15 -10.44 -1.13
CA GLU A 407 3.59 -9.55 -2.21
C GLU A 407 5.02 -9.05 -2.00
N THR A 408 5.37 -8.66 -0.77
CA THR A 408 6.75 -8.29 -0.42
C THR A 408 7.73 -9.45 -0.63
N ALA A 409 7.35 -10.66 -0.20
CA ALA A 409 8.19 -11.84 -0.35
C ALA A 409 8.41 -12.18 -1.83
N ALA A 410 7.34 -12.18 -2.64
CA ALA A 410 7.42 -12.41 -4.09
C ALA A 410 8.32 -11.36 -4.79
N THR A 411 8.17 -10.09 -4.44
CA THR A 411 9.01 -9.02 -5.00
C THR A 411 10.48 -9.21 -4.63
N ARG A 412 10.79 -9.56 -3.37
CA ARG A 412 12.16 -9.82 -2.93
C ARG A 412 12.78 -11.03 -3.65
N GLU A 413 12.04 -12.12 -3.74
CA GLU A 413 12.46 -13.33 -4.43
C GLU A 413 12.74 -13.07 -5.90
N PHE A 414 11.84 -12.36 -6.59
CA PHE A 414 12.04 -11.97 -7.99
C PHE A 414 13.35 -11.19 -8.18
N TRP A 415 13.59 -10.15 -7.38
CA TRP A 415 14.75 -9.28 -7.55
C TRP A 415 16.07 -9.92 -7.10
N TRP A 416 16.04 -10.88 -6.17
CA TRP A 416 17.21 -11.71 -5.88
C TRP A 416 17.56 -12.64 -7.06
N GLN A 417 16.57 -13.24 -7.70
CA GLN A 417 16.78 -14.05 -8.90
C GLN A 417 17.31 -13.19 -10.06
N VAL A 418 16.76 -11.98 -10.24
CA VAL A 418 17.27 -11.01 -11.22
C VAL A 418 18.75 -10.71 -10.96
N ALA A 419 19.13 -10.45 -9.71
CA ALA A 419 20.51 -10.14 -9.36
C ALA A 419 21.45 -11.35 -9.57
N TRP A 420 21.03 -12.58 -9.23
CA TRP A 420 21.82 -13.79 -9.50
C TRP A 420 22.07 -14.02 -10.98
N ARG A 421 21.10 -13.66 -11.83
CA ARG A 421 21.16 -13.85 -13.29
C ARG A 421 21.90 -12.74 -14.00
N ALA A 422 21.72 -11.51 -13.61
CA ALA A 422 22.28 -10.33 -14.26
C ALA A 422 23.22 -9.60 -13.31
N PRO A 423 24.54 -9.82 -13.40
CA PRO A 423 25.50 -9.08 -12.58
C PRO A 423 25.41 -7.56 -12.74
N GLN A 424 25.15 -7.08 -13.98
CA GLN A 424 24.90 -5.68 -14.28
C GLN A 424 24.01 -5.56 -15.53
N MET A 425 23.27 -4.46 -15.65
CA MET A 425 22.48 -4.09 -16.84
C MET A 425 22.99 -2.78 -17.43
N LYS A 426 22.97 -2.67 -18.78
CA LYS A 426 23.37 -1.43 -19.46
C LYS A 426 22.40 -0.30 -19.13
N PRO A 427 22.88 0.93 -18.85
CA PRO A 427 21.99 2.07 -18.64
C PRO A 427 21.24 2.41 -19.93
N GLY A 428 20.00 2.90 -19.81
CA GLY A 428 19.15 3.26 -20.94
C GLY A 428 18.31 2.10 -21.50
N VAL A 429 18.51 0.84 -21.05
CA VAL A 429 17.61 -0.24 -21.41
C VAL A 429 16.25 -0.07 -20.73
N THR A 430 15.17 -0.26 -21.50
CA THR A 430 13.79 -0.23 -20.97
C THR A 430 13.41 -1.62 -20.45
N LEU A 431 13.15 -1.72 -19.15
CA LEU A 431 12.80 -3.00 -18.51
C LEU A 431 11.30 -3.29 -18.68
N ILE A 432 11.00 -4.52 -19.04
CA ILE A 432 9.66 -5.12 -19.01
C ILE A 432 9.71 -6.29 -18.05
N ALA A 433 8.92 -6.25 -16.98
CA ALA A 433 8.86 -7.35 -16.02
C ALA A 433 7.42 -7.88 -15.89
N SER A 434 7.31 -9.19 -15.66
CA SER A 434 6.06 -9.85 -15.29
C SER A 434 6.38 -10.94 -14.27
N TYR A 435 5.74 -10.86 -13.11
CA TYR A 435 5.86 -11.88 -12.06
C TYR A 435 4.55 -12.01 -11.27
N PRO A 436 4.26 -13.20 -10.74
CA PRO A 436 3.01 -13.49 -10.06
C PRO A 436 2.90 -12.72 -8.73
N ASP A 437 1.68 -12.63 -8.23
CA ASP A 437 1.34 -11.95 -6.96
C ASP A 437 1.76 -10.47 -6.89
N SER A 438 2.09 -9.86 -8.04
CA SER A 438 2.39 -8.44 -8.14
C SER A 438 1.40 -7.73 -9.08
N ALA A 439 0.79 -6.65 -8.60
CA ALA A 439 0.00 -5.76 -9.45
C ALA A 439 0.91 -4.71 -10.09
N LEU A 440 1.64 -5.05 -11.15
CA LEU A 440 2.52 -4.14 -11.87
C LEU A 440 1.71 -3.10 -12.67
N SER A 441 0.97 -2.24 -11.97
CA SER A 441 0.15 -1.19 -12.59
C SER A 441 0.92 0.09 -12.90
N GLU A 442 2.14 0.23 -12.37
CA GLU A 442 2.97 1.42 -12.49
C GLU A 442 4.43 1.02 -12.79
N ASP A 443 5.11 1.81 -13.60
CA ASP A 443 6.48 1.55 -14.07
C ASP A 443 7.53 1.53 -12.95
N TYR A 444 7.32 2.33 -11.90
CA TYR A 444 8.26 2.39 -10.76
C TYR A 444 8.24 1.15 -9.86
N PHE A 445 7.30 0.23 -10.03
CA PHE A 445 7.36 -1.08 -9.39
C PHE A 445 8.45 -1.97 -10.00
N VAL A 446 8.96 -1.59 -11.18
CA VAL A 446 10.05 -2.28 -11.87
C VAL A 446 11.33 -1.43 -11.82
N TRP A 447 11.28 -0.16 -12.25
CA TRP A 447 12.49 0.65 -12.28
C TRP A 447 13.00 1.02 -10.87
N GLY A 448 12.12 1.16 -9.87
CA GLY A 448 12.54 1.46 -8.50
C GLY A 448 13.47 0.38 -7.93
N PRO A 449 13.03 -0.89 -7.83
CA PRO A 449 13.88 -1.98 -7.39
C PRO A 449 15.14 -2.14 -8.24
N ALA A 450 15.02 -2.10 -9.59
CA ALA A 450 16.17 -2.25 -10.48
C ALA A 450 17.26 -1.21 -10.20
N ASN A 451 16.87 0.07 -10.09
CA ASN A 451 17.85 1.13 -9.84
C ASN A 451 18.42 1.11 -8.41
N PHE A 452 17.68 0.59 -7.41
CA PHE A 452 18.25 0.32 -6.09
C PHE A 452 19.39 -0.70 -6.11
N ILE A 453 19.32 -1.69 -7.00
CA ILE A 453 20.33 -2.74 -7.12
C ILE A 453 21.51 -2.24 -7.95
N TYR A 454 21.24 -1.68 -9.14
CA TYR A 454 22.27 -1.45 -10.15
C TYR A 454 22.81 -0.01 -10.20
N TYR A 455 22.03 0.98 -9.74
CA TYR A 455 22.40 2.40 -9.83
C TYR A 455 21.98 3.19 -8.58
N PRO A 456 22.44 2.78 -7.38
CA PRO A 456 22.05 3.41 -6.10
C PRO A 456 22.80 4.69 -5.79
N GLU A 457 23.71 5.17 -6.65
CA GLU A 457 24.61 6.29 -6.37
C GLU A 457 23.85 7.60 -6.25
N LYS A 458 24.38 8.50 -5.41
CA LYS A 458 23.86 9.85 -5.26
C LYS A 458 23.92 10.61 -6.58
N GLN A 459 22.83 11.27 -6.92
CA GLN A 459 22.76 12.19 -8.07
C GLN A 459 22.55 13.61 -7.58
N ALA A 460 23.32 14.55 -8.16
CA ALA A 460 23.10 15.96 -7.93
C ALA A 460 22.06 16.47 -8.94
N GLY A 461 21.09 17.21 -8.44
CA GLY A 461 20.09 17.87 -9.30
C GLY A 461 18.69 17.29 -9.18
N ASN A 462 17.76 18.04 -9.77
CA ASN A 462 16.33 17.70 -9.89
C ASN A 462 15.90 18.18 -11.30
N PRO A 463 15.29 17.34 -12.13
CA PRO A 463 14.86 15.96 -11.89
C PRO A 463 16.00 14.91 -11.83
N ILE A 464 15.73 13.76 -11.18
CA ILE A 464 16.62 12.60 -11.18
C ILE A 464 16.47 11.85 -12.51
N LEU A 465 17.61 11.47 -13.12
CA LEU A 465 17.62 10.62 -14.31
C LEU A 465 17.62 9.16 -13.90
N ILE A 466 16.56 8.42 -14.23
CA ILE A 466 16.44 6.99 -14.02
C ILE A 466 17.28 6.23 -15.04
N LYS A 467 18.29 5.49 -14.59
CA LYS A 467 19.24 4.78 -15.46
C LYS A 467 18.66 3.53 -16.10
N LEU A 468 17.78 2.81 -15.39
CA LEU A 468 17.03 1.67 -15.90
C LEU A 468 15.54 2.05 -15.88
N PRO A 469 15.04 2.73 -16.93
CA PRO A 469 13.61 2.98 -17.06
C PRO A 469 12.84 1.68 -17.27
N ALA A 470 11.54 1.69 -16.98
CA ALA A 470 10.69 0.55 -17.20
C ALA A 470 9.37 0.98 -17.87
N SER A 471 8.71 0.03 -18.49
CA SER A 471 7.36 0.22 -19.01
C SER A 471 6.44 -0.91 -18.54
N VAL A 472 5.22 -0.55 -18.15
CA VAL A 472 4.14 -1.52 -17.95
C VAL A 472 3.65 -1.99 -19.32
N LEU A 473 3.40 -3.27 -19.46
CA LEU A 473 3.00 -3.90 -20.74
C LEU A 473 1.53 -3.59 -21.08
N THR A 474 1.25 -2.33 -21.36
CA THR A 474 -0.05 -1.86 -21.91
C THR A 474 -0.15 -2.14 -23.40
N SER A 475 -1.34 -1.99 -23.97
CA SER A 475 -1.53 -2.12 -25.44
C SER A 475 -0.66 -1.13 -26.22
N ASP A 476 -0.51 0.10 -25.71
CA ASP A 476 0.32 1.13 -26.34
C ASP A 476 1.82 0.79 -26.24
N ALA A 477 2.26 0.25 -25.10
CA ALA A 477 3.64 -0.21 -24.95
C ALA A 477 3.95 -1.38 -25.90
N VAL A 478 3.05 -2.35 -26.03
CA VAL A 478 3.17 -3.43 -27.01
C VAL A 478 3.28 -2.90 -28.43
N LEU A 479 2.41 -1.95 -28.80
CA LEU A 479 2.46 -1.32 -30.12
C LEU A 479 3.81 -0.61 -30.35
N ASN A 480 4.26 0.19 -29.41
CA ASN A 480 5.53 0.91 -29.51
C ASN A 480 6.73 -0.03 -29.66
N ILE A 481 6.77 -1.12 -28.87
CA ILE A 481 7.85 -2.12 -28.95
C ILE A 481 7.81 -2.82 -30.32
N THR A 482 6.65 -3.29 -30.76
CA THR A 482 6.53 -4.09 -32.00
C THR A 482 6.71 -3.28 -33.28
N THR A 483 6.48 -1.95 -33.23
CA THR A 483 6.68 -1.04 -34.36
C THR A 483 7.98 -0.26 -34.29
N ASN A 484 8.83 -0.53 -33.30
CA ASN A 484 10.04 0.27 -32.99
C ASN A 484 9.72 1.77 -32.87
N GLY A 485 8.72 2.07 -32.03
CA GLY A 485 8.10 3.39 -31.88
C GLY A 485 8.98 4.50 -31.28
N GLY A 486 10.31 4.31 -31.27
CA GLY A 486 11.28 5.31 -30.84
C GLY A 486 11.39 5.42 -29.32
N SER A 487 11.84 6.59 -28.86
CA SER A 487 12.03 6.90 -27.45
C SER A 487 11.06 7.97 -26.94
N GLU A 488 10.75 7.91 -25.66
CA GLU A 488 10.02 8.95 -24.94
C GLU A 488 10.76 9.36 -23.64
N LEU A 489 10.65 10.64 -23.28
CA LEU A 489 11.28 11.19 -22.08
C LEU A 489 10.24 11.88 -21.18
N PRO A 490 9.31 11.12 -20.56
CA PRO A 490 8.37 11.73 -19.65
C PRO A 490 9.05 12.22 -18.37
N LEU A 491 8.64 13.42 -17.92
CA LEU A 491 8.89 13.85 -16.55
C LEU A 491 7.77 13.33 -15.67
N ARG A 492 8.11 12.45 -14.75
CA ARG A 492 7.13 11.83 -13.87
C ARG A 492 7.60 11.83 -12.42
N ARG A 493 6.84 12.49 -11.53
CA ARG A 493 7.10 12.53 -10.08
C ARG A 493 8.51 13.01 -9.70
N GLY A 494 9.07 13.97 -10.46
CA GLY A 494 10.41 14.47 -10.24
C GLY A 494 11.52 13.65 -10.89
N ASN A 495 11.18 12.65 -11.72
CA ASN A 495 12.11 11.77 -12.40
C ASN A 495 12.00 11.90 -13.92
N TYR A 496 13.13 11.91 -14.62
CA TYR A 496 13.19 11.69 -16.07
C TYR A 496 13.36 10.20 -16.36
N LEU A 497 12.41 9.65 -17.15
CA LEU A 497 12.44 8.28 -17.61
C LEU A 497 12.62 8.26 -19.13
N GLU A 498 13.85 8.08 -19.58
CA GLU A 498 14.15 7.94 -21.00
C GLU A 498 13.88 6.49 -21.41
N ARG A 499 12.69 6.23 -21.95
CA ARG A 499 12.29 4.91 -22.44
C ARG A 499 12.61 4.78 -23.89
N ASP A 500 13.37 3.75 -24.24
CA ASP A 500 13.64 3.34 -25.62
C ASP A 500 12.90 2.03 -25.89
N PHE A 501 11.87 2.07 -26.74
CA PHE A 501 11.08 0.90 -27.09
C PHE A 501 11.75 0.02 -28.14
N GLY A 502 12.83 0.49 -28.79
CA GLY A 502 13.71 -0.30 -29.63
C GLY A 502 14.81 -1.05 -28.83
N ASN A 503 14.96 -0.76 -27.54
CA ASN A 503 15.97 -1.37 -26.66
C ASN A 503 15.35 -1.85 -25.34
N VAL A 504 14.60 -2.95 -25.41
CA VAL A 504 13.91 -3.52 -24.25
C VAL A 504 14.57 -4.78 -23.73
N LEU A 505 14.45 -5.05 -22.44
CA LEU A 505 14.84 -6.31 -21.81
C LEU A 505 13.64 -6.88 -21.06
N VAL A 506 13.21 -8.08 -21.45
CA VAL A 506 12.03 -8.74 -20.90
C VAL A 506 12.45 -9.79 -19.87
N MET A 507 11.85 -9.70 -18.67
CA MET A 507 12.06 -10.60 -17.53
C MET A 507 10.70 -11.17 -17.10
N ILE A 508 10.60 -12.49 -17.02
CA ILE A 508 9.34 -13.20 -16.77
C ILE A 508 9.52 -14.22 -15.66
N GLN A 509 8.60 -14.23 -14.70
CA GLN A 509 8.39 -15.33 -13.76
C GLN A 509 6.93 -15.80 -13.91
N THR A 510 6.73 -17.04 -14.36
CA THR A 510 5.40 -17.56 -14.72
C THR A 510 4.57 -17.92 -13.48
N SER A 511 5.20 -18.49 -12.46
CA SER A 511 4.56 -18.94 -11.21
C SER A 511 5.38 -18.50 -9.98
N PRO A 512 4.79 -18.46 -8.78
CA PRO A 512 5.52 -18.09 -7.57
C PRO A 512 6.71 -18.99 -7.25
N ASP A 513 6.63 -20.27 -7.60
CA ASP A 513 7.67 -21.28 -7.35
C ASP A 513 8.61 -21.46 -8.57
N GLY A 514 8.29 -20.83 -9.73
CA GLY A 514 9.10 -20.85 -10.94
C GLY A 514 10.24 -19.83 -10.94
N CYS A 515 11.20 -20.04 -11.83
CA CYS A 515 12.37 -19.17 -11.92
C CYS A 515 12.15 -17.98 -12.86
N VAL A 516 12.83 -16.86 -12.57
CA VAL A 516 12.87 -15.69 -13.46
C VAL A 516 13.63 -16.05 -14.73
N ARG A 517 13.05 -15.77 -15.88
CA ARG A 517 13.65 -15.96 -17.19
C ARG A 517 13.94 -14.63 -17.86
N PHE A 518 15.15 -14.45 -18.33
CA PHE A 518 15.55 -13.34 -19.18
C PHE A 518 15.37 -13.75 -20.63
N ILE A 519 14.52 -13.06 -21.36
CA ILE A 519 14.14 -13.46 -22.70
C ILE A 519 15.19 -13.03 -23.72
N ASN A 520 15.72 -14.00 -24.47
CA ASN A 520 16.54 -13.73 -25.65
C ASN A 520 15.61 -13.60 -26.87
N GLY A 521 15.54 -12.42 -27.49
CA GLY A 521 14.68 -12.16 -28.63
C GLY A 521 14.97 -13.00 -29.88
N GLU A 522 16.21 -13.44 -30.06
CA GLU A 522 16.59 -14.33 -31.20
C GLU A 522 15.92 -15.71 -31.07
N SER A 523 15.88 -16.24 -29.84
CA SER A 523 15.30 -17.55 -29.54
C SER A 523 14.53 -17.48 -28.22
N PRO A 524 13.31 -16.88 -28.22
CA PRO A 524 12.54 -16.69 -26.99
C PRO A 524 12.12 -18.04 -26.38
N GLU A 525 12.43 -18.23 -25.10
CA GLU A 525 11.99 -19.36 -24.30
C GLU A 525 10.78 -18.95 -23.47
N LEU A 526 9.57 -19.34 -23.90
CA LEU A 526 8.30 -18.94 -23.31
C LEU A 526 7.52 -20.14 -22.79
N SER A 527 6.85 -19.97 -21.65
CA SER A 527 5.93 -20.95 -21.10
C SER A 527 4.53 -20.81 -21.74
N PRO A 528 3.77 -21.88 -21.92
CA PRO A 528 2.38 -21.79 -22.36
C PRO A 528 1.49 -21.05 -21.35
N TYR A 529 1.96 -20.85 -20.13
CA TYR A 529 1.27 -20.14 -19.05
C TYR A 529 1.65 -18.66 -18.95
N ASP A 530 2.59 -18.17 -19.78
CA ASP A 530 2.96 -16.76 -19.83
C ASP A 530 1.82 -15.88 -20.37
N GLU A 531 1.77 -14.61 -19.95
CA GLU A 531 0.77 -13.65 -20.43
C GLU A 531 0.88 -13.46 -21.95
N GLN A 532 -0.26 -13.44 -22.66
CA GLN A 532 -0.32 -13.35 -24.13
C GLN A 532 0.46 -12.17 -24.73
N ARG A 533 0.49 -11.02 -24.03
CA ARG A 533 1.25 -9.86 -24.50
C ARG A 533 2.75 -10.07 -24.55
N LEU A 534 3.27 -10.94 -23.66
CA LEU A 534 4.69 -11.28 -23.61
C LEU A 534 5.13 -12.00 -24.87
N PHE A 535 4.29 -12.86 -25.47
CA PHE A 535 4.58 -13.51 -26.76
C PHE A 535 4.79 -12.51 -27.88
N LEU A 536 4.12 -11.35 -27.83
CA LEU A 536 4.24 -10.31 -28.85
C LEU A 536 5.56 -9.54 -28.73
N VAL A 537 6.01 -9.27 -27.51
CA VAL A 537 7.20 -8.43 -27.24
C VAL A 537 8.49 -9.24 -27.07
N ALA A 538 8.40 -10.53 -26.76
CA ALA A 538 9.55 -11.41 -26.55
C ALA A 538 10.59 -11.38 -27.70
N PRO A 539 10.19 -11.37 -29.00
CA PRO A 539 11.15 -11.29 -30.09
C PRO A 539 11.98 -10.00 -30.16
N TYR A 540 11.56 -8.98 -29.43
CA TYR A 540 12.23 -7.67 -29.38
C TYR A 540 13.09 -7.48 -28.14
N SER A 541 13.22 -8.51 -27.30
CA SER A 541 14.05 -8.45 -26.09
C SER A 541 15.53 -8.60 -26.43
N HIS A 542 16.35 -7.70 -25.89
CA HIS A 542 17.81 -7.63 -26.12
C HIS A 542 18.57 -8.14 -24.88
N LEU A 543 18.90 -9.44 -24.87
CA LEU A 543 19.64 -10.08 -23.76
C LEU A 543 21.08 -9.56 -23.62
N ASP A 544 21.67 -8.98 -24.68
CA ASP A 544 22.98 -8.33 -24.64
C ASP A 544 23.03 -7.05 -23.77
N ASN A 545 21.89 -6.57 -23.28
CA ASN A 545 21.82 -5.55 -22.24
C ASN A 545 22.23 -6.06 -20.86
N VAL A 546 22.27 -7.36 -20.63
CA VAL A 546 22.90 -7.95 -19.45
C VAL A 546 24.41 -8.01 -19.69
N ILE A 547 25.18 -7.40 -18.79
CA ILE A 547 26.65 -7.45 -18.81
C ILE A 547 27.09 -8.60 -17.90
N PRO A 548 27.52 -9.76 -18.47
CA PRO A 548 27.72 -10.94 -17.67
C PRO A 548 29.07 -10.97 -16.92
N ASP A 549 30.11 -10.28 -17.42
CA ASP A 549 31.49 -10.42 -16.97
C ASP A 549 31.94 -9.34 -15.98
N VAL A 550 31.08 -8.96 -15.09
CA VAL A 550 31.34 -7.96 -14.04
C VAL A 550 31.02 -8.52 -12.66
N GLU A 551 31.47 -7.81 -11.63
CA GLU A 551 31.17 -8.14 -10.23
C GLU A 551 29.65 -8.11 -9.97
N PHE A 552 29.18 -9.02 -9.15
CA PHE A 552 27.79 -9.16 -8.78
C PHE A 552 27.31 -7.97 -7.92
N HIS A 553 26.22 -7.36 -8.33
CA HIS A 553 25.52 -6.32 -7.54
C HIS A 553 24.52 -6.97 -6.58
N SER A 554 24.91 -7.02 -5.30
CA SER A 554 24.03 -7.56 -4.26
C SER A 554 22.86 -6.60 -3.98
N PRO A 555 21.60 -7.07 -3.97
CA PRO A 555 20.46 -6.27 -3.55
C PRO A 555 20.65 -5.70 -2.14
N PRO A 556 20.36 -4.40 -1.90
CA PRO A 556 20.50 -3.80 -0.57
C PRO A 556 19.63 -4.49 0.49
N VAL A 557 20.25 -5.04 1.54
CA VAL A 557 19.58 -5.80 2.61
C VAL A 557 18.44 -5.03 3.28
N VAL A 558 18.58 -3.73 3.45
CA VAL A 558 17.54 -2.88 4.07
C VAL A 558 16.25 -2.82 3.24
N VAL A 559 16.33 -3.10 1.93
CA VAL A 559 15.18 -3.09 1.00
C VAL A 559 14.70 -4.51 0.69
N PHE A 560 15.65 -5.39 0.31
CA PHE A 560 15.34 -6.72 -0.20
C PHE A 560 15.54 -7.85 0.82
N GLY A 561 15.95 -7.52 2.05
CA GLY A 561 16.30 -8.53 3.06
C GLY A 561 17.61 -9.25 2.76
N GLU A 562 17.94 -10.21 3.61
CA GLU A 562 19.08 -11.08 3.41
C GLU A 562 18.89 -11.97 2.17
N GLU A 563 20.01 -12.45 1.61
CA GLU A 563 19.98 -13.39 0.49
C GLU A 563 19.17 -14.64 0.86
N PRO A 564 18.19 -15.04 0.02
CA PRO A 564 17.41 -16.23 0.28
C PRO A 564 18.27 -17.50 0.22
N ALA A 565 17.81 -18.57 0.87
CA ALA A 565 18.44 -19.87 0.75
C ALA A 565 18.48 -20.32 -0.71
N HIS A 566 19.60 -20.89 -1.13
CA HIS A 566 19.81 -21.34 -2.49
C HIS A 566 18.94 -22.58 -2.79
N GLY A 567 17.87 -22.36 -3.57
CA GLY A 567 17.01 -23.41 -4.12
C GLY A 567 17.28 -23.65 -5.60
N TRP A 568 16.38 -24.37 -6.30
CA TRP A 568 16.49 -24.64 -7.72
C TRP A 568 16.78 -23.38 -8.56
N CYS A 569 16.05 -22.30 -8.33
CA CYS A 569 16.20 -21.09 -9.12
C CYS A 569 17.58 -20.42 -8.97
N TYR A 570 18.26 -20.56 -7.84
CA TYR A 570 19.65 -20.09 -7.71
C TYR A 570 20.56 -20.82 -8.72
N TYR A 571 20.52 -22.15 -8.76
CA TYR A 571 21.31 -22.94 -9.67
C TYR A 571 20.95 -22.73 -11.14
N TYR A 572 19.65 -22.57 -11.40
CA TYR A 572 19.14 -22.18 -12.72
C TYR A 572 19.71 -20.84 -13.19
N GLN A 573 19.63 -19.79 -12.35
CA GLN A 573 20.15 -18.46 -12.72
C GLN A 573 21.66 -18.49 -12.98
N LYS A 574 22.42 -19.23 -12.17
CA LYS A 574 23.86 -19.39 -12.39
C LYS A 574 24.17 -20.19 -13.67
N ALA A 575 23.41 -21.25 -13.96
CA ALA A 575 23.54 -22.02 -15.18
C ALA A 575 23.18 -21.19 -16.43
N ASP A 576 22.13 -20.38 -16.36
CA ASP A 576 21.71 -19.52 -17.46
C ASP A 576 22.70 -18.36 -17.70
N LEU A 577 23.33 -17.83 -16.65
CA LEU A 577 24.42 -16.85 -16.75
C LEU A 577 25.68 -17.52 -17.40
N ALA A 578 26.05 -18.72 -16.96
CA ALA A 578 27.15 -19.46 -17.53
C ALA A 578 26.89 -19.81 -19.03
N ARG A 579 25.63 -20.14 -19.37
CA ARG A 579 25.20 -20.32 -20.78
C ARG A 579 25.44 -19.06 -21.61
N GLN A 580 25.10 -17.87 -21.09
CA GLN A 580 25.33 -16.60 -21.79
C GLN A 580 26.82 -16.28 -21.98
N ARG A 581 27.68 -16.73 -21.06
CA ARG A 581 29.14 -16.58 -21.12
C ARG A 581 29.83 -17.63 -22.02
N GLY A 582 29.11 -18.70 -22.43
CA GLY A 582 29.70 -19.86 -23.10
C GLY A 582 30.52 -20.74 -22.17
N GLU A 583 30.35 -20.65 -20.87
CA GLU A 583 31.07 -21.41 -19.84
C GLU A 583 30.38 -22.77 -19.59
N TRP A 584 30.25 -23.56 -20.64
CA TRP A 584 29.48 -24.81 -20.66
C TRP A 584 29.90 -25.82 -19.59
N GLU A 585 31.22 -25.90 -19.28
CA GLU A 585 31.80 -26.88 -18.34
C GLU A 585 31.31 -26.65 -16.88
N GLN A 586 30.86 -25.46 -16.53
CA GLN A 586 30.38 -25.15 -15.17
C GLN A 586 28.98 -25.71 -14.91
N ILE A 587 28.14 -25.79 -15.95
CA ILE A 587 26.71 -26.08 -15.86
C ILE A 587 26.39 -27.47 -15.28
N PRO A 588 27.11 -28.56 -15.67
CA PRO A 588 26.85 -29.89 -15.11
C PRO A 588 27.15 -29.99 -13.61
N GLY A 589 28.10 -29.18 -13.10
CA GLY A 589 28.38 -29.07 -11.67
C GLY A 589 27.22 -28.47 -10.90
N LEU A 590 26.66 -27.37 -11.40
CA LEU A 590 25.48 -26.72 -10.84
C LEU A 590 24.25 -27.63 -10.83
N LEU A 591 24.02 -28.39 -11.91
CA LEU A 591 22.92 -29.35 -11.97
C LEU A 591 23.08 -30.46 -10.92
N ARG A 592 24.27 -31.02 -10.81
CA ARG A 592 24.55 -32.09 -9.83
C ARG A 592 24.29 -31.60 -8.42
N GLU A 593 24.81 -30.42 -8.05
CA GLU A 593 24.63 -29.84 -6.73
C GLU A 593 23.15 -29.59 -6.44
N ALA A 594 22.37 -29.06 -7.41
CA ALA A 594 20.92 -28.86 -7.25
C ALA A 594 20.21 -30.21 -6.99
N LEU A 595 20.47 -31.22 -7.79
CA LEU A 595 19.81 -32.54 -7.67
C LEU A 595 20.21 -33.28 -6.39
N ASP A 596 21.48 -33.19 -5.98
CA ASP A 596 22.00 -33.81 -4.74
C ASP A 596 21.31 -33.19 -3.49
N ASN A 597 20.91 -31.92 -3.58
CA ASN A 597 20.12 -31.25 -2.56
C ASN A 597 18.60 -31.47 -2.70
N GLY A 598 18.16 -32.23 -3.70
CA GLY A 598 16.75 -32.57 -3.92
C GLY A 598 15.92 -31.44 -4.55
N TYR A 599 16.56 -30.48 -5.22
CA TYR A 599 15.88 -29.39 -5.92
C TYR A 599 15.57 -29.79 -7.36
N TYR A 600 14.37 -29.39 -7.81
CA TYR A 600 13.86 -29.69 -9.15
C TYR A 600 13.14 -28.46 -9.73
N PRO A 601 13.06 -28.32 -11.08
CA PRO A 601 12.32 -27.25 -11.71
C PRO A 601 10.80 -27.36 -11.54
N GLU A 602 10.14 -26.23 -11.48
CA GLU A 602 8.68 -26.13 -11.55
C GLU A 602 8.21 -26.09 -13.01
N ASP A 603 8.93 -25.40 -13.89
CA ASP A 603 8.64 -25.32 -15.34
C ASP A 603 9.66 -26.13 -16.13
N GLY A 604 9.18 -26.92 -17.11
CA GLY A 604 10.03 -27.70 -18.00
C GLY A 604 11.03 -26.88 -18.79
N LEU A 605 10.82 -25.59 -19.02
CA LEU A 605 11.78 -24.69 -19.66
C LEU A 605 13.07 -24.50 -18.84
N GLU A 606 12.99 -24.64 -17.54
CA GLU A 606 14.14 -24.47 -16.66
C GLU A 606 15.21 -25.55 -16.84
N TRP A 607 14.90 -26.60 -17.58
CA TRP A 607 15.88 -27.60 -18.03
C TRP A 607 16.75 -27.13 -19.22
N MET A 608 16.37 -26.05 -19.92
CA MET A 608 17.03 -25.65 -21.17
C MET A 608 18.52 -25.35 -21.03
N PRO A 609 19.05 -24.61 -20.05
CA PRO A 609 20.48 -24.38 -19.90
C PRO A 609 21.26 -25.70 -19.71
N PHE A 610 20.68 -26.63 -18.97
CA PHE A 610 21.30 -27.94 -18.68
C PHE A 610 21.28 -28.89 -19.90
N LEU A 611 20.18 -28.88 -20.67
CA LEU A 611 20.09 -29.62 -21.92
C LEU A 611 21.12 -29.12 -22.93
N GLN A 612 21.24 -27.81 -23.08
CA GLN A 612 22.19 -27.21 -24.03
C GLN A 612 23.64 -27.49 -23.64
N ALA A 613 23.97 -27.34 -22.35
CA ALA A 613 25.33 -27.66 -21.87
C ALA A 613 25.69 -29.13 -22.10
N SER A 614 24.77 -30.03 -21.74
CA SER A 614 25.02 -31.49 -21.98
C SER A 614 25.20 -31.80 -23.44
N ALA A 615 24.48 -31.11 -24.33
CA ALA A 615 24.61 -31.30 -25.77
C ALA A 615 25.96 -30.80 -26.31
N VAL A 616 26.42 -29.61 -25.88
CA VAL A 616 27.72 -29.05 -26.30
C VAL A 616 28.86 -29.89 -25.75
N LEU A 617 28.75 -30.41 -24.53
CA LEU A 617 29.79 -31.25 -23.91
C LEU A 617 29.76 -32.72 -24.38
N GLY A 618 28.78 -33.10 -25.18
CA GLY A 618 28.71 -34.45 -25.74
C GLY A 618 28.14 -35.52 -24.80
N ASP A 619 27.46 -35.15 -23.72
CA ASP A 619 26.84 -36.07 -22.77
C ASP A 619 25.49 -36.60 -23.30
N VAL A 620 25.54 -37.65 -24.08
CA VAL A 620 24.38 -38.28 -24.76
C VAL A 620 23.31 -38.76 -23.77
N GLU A 621 23.73 -39.32 -22.62
CA GLU A 621 22.78 -39.84 -21.62
C GLU A 621 22.04 -38.73 -20.92
N GLN A 622 22.73 -37.66 -20.53
CA GLN A 622 22.10 -36.49 -19.90
C GLN A 622 21.18 -35.77 -20.91
N VAL A 623 21.58 -35.61 -22.17
CA VAL A 623 20.72 -35.07 -23.24
C VAL A 623 19.45 -35.90 -23.39
N ARG A 624 19.57 -37.24 -23.41
CA ARG A 624 18.41 -38.14 -23.54
C ARG A 624 17.45 -38.05 -22.37
N SER A 625 17.96 -37.96 -21.14
CA SER A 625 17.17 -37.87 -19.93
C SER A 625 16.43 -36.53 -19.84
N THR A 626 17.15 -35.42 -20.05
CA THR A 626 16.58 -34.06 -19.99
C THR A 626 15.60 -33.80 -21.13
N ALA A 627 15.90 -34.29 -22.34
CA ALA A 627 14.98 -34.21 -23.48
C ALA A 627 13.60 -34.84 -23.21
N LYS A 628 13.58 -35.99 -22.51
CA LYS A 628 12.32 -36.63 -22.13
C LYS A 628 11.48 -35.76 -21.17
N LEU A 629 12.10 -35.03 -20.26
CA LEU A 629 11.42 -34.17 -19.32
C LEU A 629 10.75 -32.97 -20.03
N ILE A 630 11.45 -32.33 -20.95
CA ILE A 630 10.93 -31.19 -21.74
C ILE A 630 9.87 -31.67 -22.74
N ALA A 631 10.07 -32.84 -23.37
CA ALA A 631 9.17 -33.36 -24.40
C ALA A 631 7.79 -33.81 -23.89
N THR A 632 7.56 -33.79 -22.59
CA THR A 632 6.24 -34.07 -22.00
C THR A 632 5.16 -33.06 -22.43
N ASP A 633 5.57 -31.81 -22.69
CA ASP A 633 4.69 -30.77 -23.23
C ASP A 633 5.03 -30.49 -24.70
N LYS A 634 3.98 -30.47 -25.55
CA LYS A 634 4.16 -30.28 -27.00
C LYS A 634 4.69 -28.87 -27.35
N PHE A 635 4.23 -27.84 -26.62
CA PHE A 635 4.65 -26.46 -26.88
C PHE A 635 6.11 -26.26 -26.48
N LEU A 636 6.52 -26.76 -25.31
CA LEU A 636 7.91 -26.72 -24.85
C LEU A 636 8.84 -27.50 -25.77
N ARG A 637 8.39 -28.65 -26.24
CA ARG A 637 9.15 -29.48 -27.20
C ARG A 637 9.47 -28.74 -28.50
N ILE A 638 8.48 -28.01 -29.05
CA ILE A 638 8.69 -27.21 -30.29
C ILE A 638 9.73 -26.12 -30.06
N GLN A 639 9.67 -25.42 -28.97
CA GLN A 639 10.64 -24.38 -28.62
C GLN A 639 12.03 -24.96 -28.36
N ALA A 640 12.13 -26.07 -27.62
CA ALA A 640 13.37 -26.75 -27.38
C ALA A 640 14.00 -27.26 -28.70
N CYS A 641 13.20 -27.78 -29.63
CA CYS A 641 13.71 -28.19 -30.95
C CYS A 641 14.30 -26.98 -31.69
N LYS A 642 13.62 -25.84 -31.72
CA LYS A 642 14.13 -24.62 -32.37
C LYS A 642 15.43 -24.16 -31.70
N SER A 643 15.44 -24.01 -30.38
CA SER A 643 16.59 -23.56 -29.60
C SER A 643 17.82 -24.51 -29.80
N MET A 644 17.60 -25.83 -29.79
CA MET A 644 18.65 -26.79 -30.03
C MET A 644 19.16 -26.81 -31.49
N THR A 645 18.26 -26.53 -32.45
CA THR A 645 18.63 -26.40 -33.86
C THR A 645 19.51 -25.17 -34.09
N ASP A 646 19.12 -24.04 -33.46
CA ASP A 646 19.92 -22.81 -33.53
C ASP A 646 21.30 -22.99 -32.86
N LEU A 647 21.35 -23.71 -31.74
CA LEU A 647 22.59 -24.02 -31.04
C LEU A 647 23.52 -24.95 -31.85
N MET A 648 22.96 -25.94 -32.55
CA MET A 648 23.75 -26.83 -33.47
C MET A 648 24.41 -26.08 -34.63
N GLN A 649 23.90 -24.88 -34.98
CA GLN A 649 24.56 -24.04 -36.01
C GLN A 649 25.69 -23.18 -35.41
N LYS A 650 25.65 -22.89 -34.13
CA LYS A 650 26.61 -22.02 -33.41
C LYS A 650 27.75 -22.84 -32.77
N GLU A 651 27.45 -24.04 -32.28
CA GLU A 651 28.34 -24.88 -31.50
C GLU A 651 28.57 -26.26 -32.19
N SER A 652 29.77 -26.79 -32.08
CA SER A 652 30.08 -28.14 -32.61
C SER A 652 29.54 -29.21 -31.65
N MET A 653 28.73 -30.12 -32.16
CA MET A 653 28.16 -31.24 -31.39
C MET A 653 28.51 -32.58 -32.07
N THR A 654 28.68 -33.63 -31.27
CA THR A 654 28.89 -34.98 -31.78
C THR A 654 27.65 -35.48 -32.52
N GLU A 655 27.87 -36.36 -33.53
CA GLU A 655 26.79 -36.92 -34.34
C GLU A 655 25.76 -37.67 -33.48
N ASP A 656 26.20 -38.40 -32.46
CA ASP A 656 25.33 -39.12 -31.54
C ASP A 656 24.38 -38.18 -30.77
N VAL A 657 24.87 -37.03 -30.32
CA VAL A 657 24.05 -36.00 -29.66
C VAL A 657 23.01 -35.40 -30.62
N GLN A 658 23.43 -35.06 -31.85
CA GLN A 658 22.52 -34.55 -32.89
C GLN A 658 21.38 -35.52 -33.18
N VAL A 659 21.68 -36.82 -33.32
CA VAL A 659 20.69 -37.89 -33.54
C VAL A 659 19.70 -37.97 -32.37
N VAL A 660 20.18 -37.86 -31.13
CA VAL A 660 19.31 -37.91 -29.94
C VAL A 660 18.39 -36.69 -29.89
N ILE A 661 18.88 -35.47 -30.16
CA ILE A 661 18.08 -34.25 -30.22
C ILE A 661 16.97 -34.39 -31.28
N VAL A 662 17.33 -34.72 -32.50
CA VAL A 662 16.37 -34.88 -33.61
C VAL A 662 15.30 -35.91 -33.26
N LYS A 663 15.68 -37.04 -32.66
CA LYS A 663 14.77 -38.14 -32.35
C LYS A 663 13.84 -37.86 -31.16
N ASN A 664 14.34 -37.22 -30.09
CA ASN A 664 13.61 -37.11 -28.85
C ASN A 664 12.92 -35.73 -28.65
N ILE A 665 13.39 -34.69 -29.36
CA ILE A 665 12.86 -33.33 -29.22
C ILE A 665 12.17 -32.90 -30.52
N CYS A 666 12.75 -33.13 -31.71
CA CYS A 666 12.24 -32.55 -32.96
C CYS A 666 11.22 -33.45 -33.69
N LYS A 667 11.14 -34.72 -33.37
CA LYS A 667 10.14 -35.68 -33.90
C LYS A 667 9.03 -35.92 -32.88
#